data_1a130e85d89d9e673a6bdb479fb09c48
#
_entry.id   1a130e85d89d9e673a6bdb479fb09c48
#
_cell.length_a   1.000
_cell.length_b   1.000
_cell.length_c   1.000
_cell.angle_alpha   90.00
_cell.angle_beta   90.00
_cell.angle_gamma   90.00
#
_symmetry.space_group_name_H-M   'P 1'
#
loop_
_entity.id
_entity.type
_entity.pdbx_description
1 polymer ?
#
loop_
_entity_poly.entity_id
_entity_poly.type
_entity_poly.pdbx_seq_one_letter_code
_entity_poly.pdbx_strand_id
1 'polypeptide(L)'
;MKNFSHIYTNIVDLDLFLKTNDICDNPKLLIQLFTAFHTKKKILFLLKKLAKKFVHASLIGASHDGAIQEGKLIKENETLLSFTQFYNTKLQTFITPTVSELSFEMGEKVAIELQGKDLKAIITFTDGIFTNGEEYLSGINSINKKITIAGGMAGDGGLLKETFIFTKNEVYNHGAVALGLYNTNLQVSSDYSFNWMPIGKKLLVTKAKANRLYELEDQSAMSIYEKYMGKELALRLPQIGIEFPLIIERDGVMIGRAVIDKKEDGSLIFAGNINEGEYVSFGIGNIEKVLRESNYHAQLLSKKASEVIFIYSCMARRRFMGSYIEKELEPLENIAPTSGFFTYGEFYYKDGKAQLLNETMTVLALSENAQSPNLPMIRKPVDDFEYKINPLHVLSHLANSVSEELEQLNKTLEERVKNDTEYILAQVYKDTLTSLPNRLRLLQDLKHLTYNYLILININDFTSINDFYGHKVGDMILKTLGKRLLLCAKKGVSAVYRVGSDEFAIISSNEDIYETLKNIYDNFNESVIKYDKNLVYVTITAAAAKIDEKGLVLASADMTLKRARQENKPYLLFQEDMDLYEKNRQSLSIAKEIRAALEQDRIVLFYQPIINMKTQKIKKYESLVRLVKKDGSILSPVKFLDISHKIRLYSQITQKVIEHSFKKFQYNDFEFSVNLSISDILDENIQTYLFENVEKYGIGRRLTLEILETQNLENDVVVKEFIKKAQHYGIKIAIDDFGSGFANFQHMTRIHADIMKIDGSLIRAIDTDENARVVVETLVVFAKKLKMTTVAEFVHSQEVYTIIKDLGIDYAQGYYLGKPSPTLL
;
A
#
# COMPACT_ATOMS: atom_id res chain seq x y z
N MET A 1 -56.65 7.83 -29.63
CA MET A 1 -55.95 7.53 -30.92
C MET A 1 -56.33 6.13 -31.42
N LYS A 2 -56.05 5.82 -32.69
CA LYS A 2 -56.23 4.47 -33.25
C LYS A 2 -54.99 4.07 -34.02
N ASN A 3 -54.64 2.79 -33.94
CA ASN A 3 -53.48 2.24 -34.69
C ASN A 3 -53.92 1.04 -35.54
N PHE A 4 -53.41 0.96 -36.75
CA PHE A 4 -53.65 -0.10 -37.71
C PHE A 4 -52.32 -0.46 -38.38
N SER A 5 -52.11 -1.70 -38.71
CA SER A 5 -50.88 -2.14 -39.38
C SER A 5 -51.19 -3.01 -40.61
N HIS A 6 -50.40 -2.86 -41.67
CA HIS A 6 -50.61 -3.48 -42.94
C HIS A 6 -49.29 -3.93 -43.58
N ILE A 7 -49.23 -5.21 -44.04
CA ILE A 7 -48.11 -5.72 -44.82
C ILE A 7 -48.31 -5.25 -46.26
N TYR A 8 -47.41 -4.39 -46.70
CA TYR A 8 -47.51 -3.81 -48.09
C TYR A 8 -47.16 -4.83 -49.13
N THR A 9 -48.10 -5.19 -49.99
CA THR A 9 -47.90 -6.00 -51.19
C THR A 9 -47.89 -5.16 -52.48
N ASN A 10 -48.92 -4.33 -52.67
CA ASN A 10 -49.08 -3.41 -53.79
C ASN A 10 -50.02 -2.26 -53.39
N ILE A 11 -50.18 -1.27 -54.32
CA ILE A 11 -50.97 -0.09 -54.04
C ILE A 11 -52.49 -0.36 -53.99
N VAL A 12 -52.97 -1.34 -54.74
CA VAL A 12 -54.40 -1.68 -54.78
C VAL A 12 -54.80 -2.33 -53.45
N ASP A 13 -54.01 -3.25 -52.98
CA ASP A 13 -54.21 -3.90 -51.68
C ASP A 13 -54.13 -2.86 -50.50
N LEU A 14 -53.20 -1.93 -50.55
CA LEU A 14 -53.17 -0.81 -49.62
C LEU A 14 -54.45 0.06 -49.69
N ASP A 15 -54.94 0.34 -50.90
CA ASP A 15 -56.18 1.12 -51.10
C ASP A 15 -57.39 0.46 -50.48
N LEU A 16 -57.53 -0.85 -50.65
CA LEU A 16 -58.57 -1.62 -50.01
C LEU A 16 -58.47 -1.57 -48.47
N PHE A 17 -57.24 -1.80 -47.94
CA PHE A 17 -57.00 -1.72 -46.50
C PHE A 17 -57.39 -0.38 -45.90
N LEU A 18 -56.97 0.75 -46.53
CA LEU A 18 -57.24 2.09 -46.05
C LEU A 18 -58.75 2.38 -46.04
N LYS A 19 -59.47 1.97 -47.10
CA LYS A 19 -60.90 2.11 -47.19
C LYS A 19 -61.64 1.27 -46.14
N THR A 20 -61.21 0.04 -45.90
CA THR A 20 -61.81 -0.86 -44.91
C THR A 20 -61.68 -0.32 -43.49
N ASN A 21 -60.57 0.37 -43.17
CA ASN A 21 -60.28 0.87 -41.84
C ASN A 21 -60.57 2.40 -41.69
N ASP A 22 -61.17 3.03 -42.69
CA ASP A 22 -61.50 4.44 -42.72
C ASP A 22 -60.28 5.37 -42.44
N ILE A 23 -59.11 5.01 -43.02
CA ILE A 23 -57.86 5.75 -42.85
C ILE A 23 -57.74 6.82 -43.95
N CYS A 24 -57.85 8.07 -43.55
CA CYS A 24 -57.75 9.21 -44.47
C CYS A 24 -56.47 10.03 -44.23
N ASP A 25 -55.95 10.62 -45.31
CA ASP A 25 -54.81 11.53 -45.25
C ASP A 25 -55.13 12.79 -44.46
N ASN A 26 -54.39 13.04 -43.41
CA ASN A 26 -54.52 14.26 -42.59
C ASN A 26 -53.23 14.56 -41.80
N PRO A 27 -53.02 15.81 -41.28
CA PRO A 27 -51.79 16.20 -40.59
C PRO A 27 -51.54 15.50 -39.25
N LYS A 28 -52.53 14.79 -38.69
CA LYS A 28 -52.44 14.04 -37.45
C LYS A 28 -52.29 12.52 -37.66
N LEU A 29 -52.09 12.11 -38.89
CA LEU A 29 -51.79 10.72 -39.27
C LEU A 29 -50.25 10.49 -39.28
N LEU A 30 -49.78 9.58 -38.47
CA LEU A 30 -48.42 9.09 -38.49
C LEU A 30 -48.37 7.77 -39.30
N ILE A 31 -47.46 7.71 -40.23
CA ILE A 31 -47.11 6.49 -40.95
C ILE A 31 -45.71 6.09 -40.57
N GLN A 32 -45.52 4.94 -39.87
CA GLN A 32 -44.22 4.35 -39.72
C GLN A 32 -44.06 3.24 -40.77
N LEU A 33 -43.02 3.34 -41.57
CA LEU A 33 -42.73 2.38 -42.66
C LEU A 33 -41.45 1.62 -42.31
N PHE A 34 -41.55 0.31 -42.16
CA PHE A 34 -40.44 -0.59 -41.96
C PHE A 34 -40.28 -1.47 -43.15
N THR A 35 -39.12 -1.42 -43.87
CA THR A 35 -38.95 -2.11 -45.16
C THR A 35 -37.71 -3.00 -45.19
N ALA A 36 -37.90 -4.16 -45.84
CA ALA A 36 -36.79 -5.07 -46.15
C ALA A 36 -36.07 -4.70 -47.46
N PHE A 37 -36.37 -3.56 -48.07
CA PHE A 37 -35.67 -3.16 -49.28
C PHE A 37 -34.25 -2.68 -48.97
N HIS A 38 -33.27 -3.37 -49.59
CA HIS A 38 -31.83 -3.06 -49.41
C HIS A 38 -31.28 -2.14 -50.54
N THR A 39 -32.15 -1.38 -51.24
CA THR A 39 -31.68 -0.45 -52.23
C THR A 39 -32.46 0.86 -52.19
N LYS A 40 -31.75 1.99 -52.17
CA LYS A 40 -32.35 3.32 -52.21
C LYS A 40 -33.40 3.52 -53.31
N LYS A 41 -33.15 2.94 -54.48
CA LYS A 41 -34.05 3.04 -55.63
C LYS A 41 -35.43 2.41 -55.36
N LYS A 42 -35.48 1.21 -54.74
CA LYS A 42 -36.76 0.55 -54.40
C LYS A 42 -37.52 1.32 -53.32
N ILE A 43 -36.82 1.83 -52.29
CA ILE A 43 -37.40 2.64 -51.23
C ILE A 43 -37.98 3.92 -51.80
N LEU A 44 -37.23 4.67 -52.61
CA LEU A 44 -37.73 5.93 -53.27
C LEU A 44 -38.94 5.64 -54.17
N PHE A 45 -38.97 4.51 -54.84
CA PHE A 45 -40.14 4.14 -55.68
C PHE A 45 -41.41 3.94 -54.82
N LEU A 46 -41.30 3.26 -53.69
CA LEU A 46 -42.42 3.07 -52.78
C LEU A 46 -42.85 4.42 -52.16
N LEU A 47 -41.88 5.22 -51.69
CA LEU A 47 -42.17 6.51 -51.10
C LEU A 47 -42.88 7.50 -52.08
N LYS A 48 -42.49 7.51 -53.35
CA LYS A 48 -43.18 8.30 -54.39
C LYS A 48 -44.64 7.91 -54.55
N LYS A 49 -44.99 6.61 -54.42
CA LYS A 49 -46.40 6.17 -54.45
C LYS A 49 -47.14 6.61 -53.20
N LEU A 50 -46.52 6.46 -52.03
CA LEU A 50 -47.12 6.84 -50.77
C LEU A 50 -47.28 8.39 -50.64
N ALA A 51 -46.30 9.19 -51.08
CA ALA A 51 -46.38 10.65 -51.09
C ALA A 51 -47.50 11.21 -51.93
N LYS A 52 -47.85 10.57 -53.03
CA LYS A 52 -49.03 10.95 -53.84
C LYS A 52 -50.36 10.74 -53.12
N LYS A 53 -50.40 9.73 -52.26
CA LYS A 53 -51.60 9.32 -51.55
C LYS A 53 -51.73 10.06 -50.19
N PHE A 54 -50.62 10.27 -49.52
CA PHE A 54 -50.54 10.88 -48.18
C PHE A 54 -49.83 12.24 -48.27
N VAL A 55 -50.54 13.27 -48.67
CA VAL A 55 -49.97 14.62 -48.84
C VAL A 55 -49.72 15.29 -47.50
N HIS A 56 -50.63 15.11 -46.56
CA HIS A 56 -50.62 15.77 -45.26
C HIS A 56 -50.04 14.91 -44.13
N ALA A 57 -50.10 13.61 -44.21
CA ALA A 57 -49.62 12.70 -43.19
C ALA A 57 -48.08 12.82 -42.96
N SER A 58 -47.65 12.62 -41.74
CA SER A 58 -46.26 12.49 -41.38
C SER A 58 -45.78 11.06 -41.60
N LEU A 59 -44.65 10.90 -42.32
CA LEU A 59 -44.05 9.58 -42.55
C LEU A 59 -42.59 9.60 -42.10
N ILE A 60 -42.25 8.62 -41.25
CA ILE A 60 -40.87 8.25 -40.88
C ILE A 60 -40.68 6.75 -41.12
N GLY A 61 -39.45 6.34 -41.37
CA GLY A 61 -39.20 4.92 -41.53
C GLY A 61 -37.74 4.53 -41.54
N ALA A 62 -37.53 3.22 -41.48
CA ALA A 62 -36.22 2.61 -41.45
C ALA A 62 -36.23 1.25 -42.22
N SER A 63 -35.05 0.86 -42.71
CA SER A 63 -34.86 -0.55 -43.10
C SER A 63 -34.78 -1.41 -41.85
N HIS A 64 -35.14 -2.67 -41.93
CA HIS A 64 -35.28 -3.53 -40.74
C HIS A 64 -34.67 -4.90 -40.91
N ASP A 65 -34.46 -5.57 -39.74
CA ASP A 65 -34.05 -6.97 -39.59
C ASP A 65 -35.26 -7.88 -39.24
N GLY A 66 -36.46 -7.47 -39.61
CA GLY A 66 -37.76 -8.01 -39.28
C GLY A 66 -38.65 -6.95 -38.68
N ALA A 67 -39.97 -7.04 -38.86
CA ALA A 67 -40.94 -6.12 -38.29
C ALA A 67 -42.01 -6.84 -37.49
N ILE A 68 -42.68 -6.09 -36.62
CA ILE A 68 -43.68 -6.57 -35.66
C ILE A 68 -45.04 -6.01 -36.00
N GLN A 69 -46.00 -6.91 -36.26
CA GLN A 69 -47.39 -6.56 -36.50
C GLN A 69 -48.30 -7.30 -35.53
N GLU A 70 -49.07 -6.57 -34.72
CA GLU A 70 -50.12 -7.17 -33.87
C GLU A 70 -49.58 -8.34 -33.01
N GLY A 71 -48.45 -8.15 -32.33
CA GLY A 71 -47.80 -9.17 -31.51
C GLY A 71 -47.12 -10.32 -32.28
N LYS A 72 -47.03 -10.25 -33.61
CA LYS A 72 -46.48 -11.32 -34.47
C LYS A 72 -45.30 -10.80 -35.28
N LEU A 73 -44.43 -11.75 -35.64
CA LEU A 73 -43.30 -11.49 -36.54
C LEU A 73 -43.77 -11.58 -38.00
N ILE A 74 -43.51 -10.56 -38.80
CA ILE A 74 -43.68 -10.65 -40.25
C ILE A 74 -42.45 -11.30 -40.91
N LYS A 75 -42.60 -11.78 -42.16
CA LYS A 75 -41.48 -12.39 -42.89
C LYS A 75 -40.39 -11.36 -43.19
N GLU A 76 -39.15 -11.83 -43.23
CA GLU A 76 -37.95 -10.97 -43.39
C GLU A 76 -37.97 -10.13 -44.67
N ASN A 77 -38.62 -10.55 -45.71
CA ASN A 77 -38.71 -9.87 -47.01
C ASN A 77 -39.96 -8.99 -47.17
N GLU A 78 -40.78 -8.84 -46.13
CA GLU A 78 -42.01 -8.05 -46.15
C GLU A 78 -41.77 -6.62 -45.69
N THR A 79 -42.67 -5.74 -46.09
CA THR A 79 -42.66 -4.32 -45.72
C THR A 79 -43.92 -4.01 -44.90
N LEU A 80 -43.72 -3.43 -43.72
CA LEU A 80 -44.80 -3.07 -42.81
C LEU A 80 -45.12 -1.56 -42.89
N LEU A 81 -46.40 -1.24 -42.95
CA LEU A 81 -46.95 0.10 -42.76
C LEU A 81 -47.76 0.12 -41.47
N SER A 82 -47.37 0.93 -40.50
CA SER A 82 -48.15 1.20 -39.31
C SER A 82 -48.76 2.63 -39.38
N PHE A 83 -50.09 2.68 -39.27
CA PHE A 83 -50.88 3.92 -39.37
C PHE A 83 -51.43 4.23 -37.99
N THR A 84 -50.96 5.39 -37.42
CA THR A 84 -51.44 5.87 -36.11
C THR A 84 -52.18 7.18 -36.30
N GLN A 85 -53.49 7.18 -36.05
CA GLN A 85 -54.33 8.34 -36.11
C GLN A 85 -54.41 9.00 -34.74
N PHE A 86 -53.81 10.18 -34.62
CA PHE A 86 -53.92 11.06 -33.46
C PHE A 86 -55.15 11.99 -33.61
N TYR A 87 -55.76 12.39 -32.48
CA TYR A 87 -56.85 13.37 -32.49
C TYR A 87 -56.40 14.76 -32.05
N ASN A 88 -55.47 14.82 -31.06
CA ASN A 88 -55.08 16.12 -30.41
C ASN A 88 -53.57 16.37 -30.52
N THR A 89 -52.75 15.40 -30.91
CA THR A 89 -51.31 15.50 -30.96
C THR A 89 -50.87 16.06 -32.32
N LYS A 90 -50.03 17.13 -32.32
CA LYS A 90 -49.36 17.65 -33.50
C LYS A 90 -48.11 16.83 -33.79
N LEU A 91 -47.83 16.60 -35.04
CA LEU A 91 -46.68 15.84 -35.53
C LEU A 91 -45.74 16.76 -36.30
N GLN A 92 -44.44 16.62 -36.09
CA GLN A 92 -43.41 17.28 -36.88
C GLN A 92 -42.30 16.32 -37.16
N THR A 93 -41.97 16.12 -38.43
CA THR A 93 -40.88 15.23 -38.89
C THR A 93 -39.65 16.08 -39.23
N PHE A 94 -38.50 15.51 -38.95
CA PHE A 94 -37.19 16.06 -39.32
C PHE A 94 -36.28 14.90 -39.77
N ILE A 95 -35.47 15.16 -40.81
CA ILE A 95 -34.47 14.20 -41.28
C ILE A 95 -33.16 14.96 -41.54
N THR A 96 -32.06 14.40 -41.16
CA THR A 96 -30.74 14.98 -41.38
C THR A 96 -29.75 13.90 -41.83
N PRO A 97 -29.04 14.13 -42.96
CA PRO A 97 -27.93 13.28 -43.33
C PRO A 97 -26.75 13.57 -42.43
N THR A 98 -25.88 12.60 -42.23
CA THR A 98 -24.56 12.81 -41.62
C THR A 98 -23.63 13.40 -42.68
N VAL A 99 -23.11 14.61 -42.44
CA VAL A 99 -22.19 15.31 -43.36
C VAL A 99 -20.74 15.18 -42.90
N SER A 100 -20.53 14.78 -41.68
CA SER A 100 -19.24 14.56 -41.07
C SER A 100 -19.41 13.55 -39.90
N GLU A 101 -18.32 12.93 -39.46
CA GLU A 101 -18.29 11.83 -38.51
C GLU A 101 -18.84 12.11 -37.08
N LEU A 102 -19.59 13.22 -36.89
CA LEU A 102 -20.01 13.67 -35.55
C LEU A 102 -21.47 13.34 -35.25
N SER A 103 -21.69 12.15 -34.74
CA SER A 103 -23.03 11.69 -34.31
C SER A 103 -23.67 12.58 -33.24
N PHE A 104 -22.84 13.16 -32.36
CA PHE A 104 -23.31 14.07 -31.31
C PHE A 104 -23.99 15.33 -31.89
N GLU A 105 -23.34 16.01 -32.83
CA GLU A 105 -23.89 17.23 -33.48
C GLU A 105 -25.20 16.94 -34.24
N MET A 106 -25.31 15.75 -34.83
CA MET A 106 -26.54 15.30 -35.45
C MET A 106 -27.67 15.19 -34.43
N GLY A 107 -27.38 14.67 -33.25
CA GLY A 107 -28.35 14.62 -32.14
C GLY A 107 -28.78 15.99 -31.64
N GLU A 108 -27.83 16.91 -31.45
CA GLU A 108 -28.13 18.31 -31.11
C GLU A 108 -29.05 18.96 -32.16
N LYS A 109 -28.74 18.78 -33.43
CA LYS A 109 -29.52 19.34 -34.51
C LYS A 109 -30.96 18.84 -34.50
N VAL A 110 -31.19 17.52 -34.31
CA VAL A 110 -32.53 16.95 -34.15
C VAL A 110 -33.29 17.57 -32.98
N ALA A 111 -32.61 17.74 -31.83
CA ALA A 111 -33.22 18.32 -30.64
C ALA A 111 -33.60 19.79 -30.80
N ILE A 112 -32.76 20.57 -31.49
CA ILE A 112 -33.00 21.98 -31.78
C ILE A 112 -34.21 22.13 -32.73
N GLU A 113 -34.24 21.38 -33.81
CA GLU A 113 -35.31 21.48 -34.82
C GLU A 113 -36.67 20.99 -34.30
N LEU A 114 -36.68 20.03 -33.39
CA LEU A 114 -37.92 19.53 -32.77
C LEU A 114 -38.24 20.24 -31.44
N GLN A 115 -37.49 21.25 -31.05
CA GLN A 115 -37.77 21.97 -29.81
C GLN A 115 -39.14 22.65 -29.82
N GLY A 116 -39.91 22.51 -28.75
CA GLY A 116 -41.21 23.11 -28.59
C GLY A 116 -41.80 22.95 -27.20
N LYS A 117 -42.63 23.92 -26.79
CA LYS A 117 -43.22 23.97 -25.44
C LYS A 117 -44.04 22.72 -25.09
N ASP A 118 -44.72 22.15 -26.08
CA ASP A 118 -45.64 21.00 -25.92
C ASP A 118 -45.06 19.67 -26.36
N LEU A 119 -43.75 19.62 -26.67
CA LEU A 119 -43.05 18.41 -27.02
C LEU A 119 -42.99 17.41 -25.85
N LYS A 120 -43.52 16.21 -26.04
CA LYS A 120 -43.61 15.15 -25.03
C LYS A 120 -42.72 13.93 -25.30
N ALA A 121 -42.58 13.59 -26.56
CA ALA A 121 -41.75 12.46 -26.95
C ALA A 121 -41.12 12.68 -28.35
N ILE A 122 -39.99 12.06 -28.57
CA ILE A 122 -39.34 11.96 -29.86
C ILE A 122 -39.23 10.47 -30.22
N ILE A 123 -39.76 10.08 -31.40
CA ILE A 123 -39.49 8.79 -32.01
C ILE A 123 -38.43 9.05 -33.08
N THR A 124 -37.32 8.34 -33.00
CA THR A 124 -36.20 8.55 -33.93
C THR A 124 -35.52 7.28 -34.38
N PHE A 125 -35.09 7.26 -35.62
CA PHE A 125 -34.32 6.16 -36.22
C PHE A 125 -33.04 6.72 -36.82
N THR A 126 -31.91 6.02 -36.57
CA THR A 126 -30.64 6.33 -37.23
C THR A 126 -30.27 5.20 -38.22
N ASP A 127 -29.30 5.51 -39.08
CA ASP A 127 -28.66 4.40 -39.77
C ASP A 127 -27.98 3.45 -38.75
N GLY A 128 -27.84 2.19 -39.07
CA GLY A 128 -27.37 1.17 -38.14
C GLY A 128 -25.87 0.87 -38.18
N ILE A 129 -25.12 1.57 -39.04
CA ILE A 129 -23.73 1.20 -39.33
C ILE A 129 -22.75 2.36 -39.06
N PHE A 130 -23.10 3.57 -39.51
CA PHE A 130 -22.20 4.71 -39.48
C PHE A 130 -22.43 5.63 -38.29
N THR A 131 -23.68 5.70 -37.81
CA THR A 131 -24.04 6.54 -36.66
C THR A 131 -23.66 5.87 -35.35
N ASN A 132 -22.88 6.56 -34.50
CA ASN A 132 -22.72 6.17 -33.09
C ASN A 132 -23.98 6.56 -32.31
N GLY A 133 -24.83 5.57 -32.02
CA GLY A 133 -26.12 5.80 -31.37
C GLY A 133 -26.01 6.41 -29.95
N GLU A 134 -24.94 6.12 -29.19
CA GLU A 134 -24.73 6.72 -27.87
C GLU A 134 -24.39 8.20 -27.95
N GLU A 135 -23.50 8.59 -28.89
CA GLU A 135 -23.18 10.01 -29.13
C GLU A 135 -24.39 10.77 -29.65
N TYR A 136 -25.16 10.15 -30.58
CA TYR A 136 -26.39 10.73 -31.09
C TYR A 136 -27.40 11.03 -29.99
N LEU A 137 -27.66 10.06 -29.11
CA LEU A 137 -28.57 10.25 -27.97
C LEU A 137 -28.01 11.25 -26.96
N SER A 138 -26.71 11.27 -26.73
CA SER A 138 -26.07 12.28 -25.90
C SER A 138 -26.24 13.69 -26.46
N GLY A 139 -26.17 13.86 -27.77
CA GLY A 139 -26.45 15.13 -28.45
C GLY A 139 -27.90 15.57 -28.25
N ILE A 140 -28.89 14.70 -28.41
CA ILE A 140 -30.30 15.05 -28.13
C ILE A 140 -30.44 15.43 -26.64
N ASN A 141 -29.85 14.66 -25.75
CA ASN A 141 -29.98 14.84 -24.30
C ASN A 141 -29.26 16.09 -23.78
N SER A 142 -28.27 16.63 -24.50
CA SER A 142 -27.56 17.87 -24.16
C SER A 142 -28.48 19.07 -24.21
N ILE A 143 -29.42 19.05 -25.19
CA ILE A 143 -30.39 20.14 -25.39
C ILE A 143 -31.67 19.92 -24.57
N ASN A 144 -32.12 18.66 -24.47
CA ASN A 144 -33.45 18.37 -23.90
C ASN A 144 -33.45 17.13 -22.96
N LYS A 145 -33.28 17.38 -21.68
CA LYS A 145 -33.15 16.30 -20.63
C LYS A 145 -34.47 15.68 -20.16
N LYS A 146 -35.64 16.26 -20.58
CA LYS A 146 -36.94 15.83 -20.00
C LYS A 146 -37.86 15.15 -21.01
N ILE A 147 -37.40 14.91 -22.23
CA ILE A 147 -38.23 14.38 -23.30
C ILE A 147 -37.96 12.88 -23.42
N THR A 148 -39.04 12.10 -23.46
CA THR A 148 -38.96 10.67 -23.73
C THR A 148 -38.46 10.43 -25.15
N ILE A 149 -37.39 9.66 -25.30
CA ILE A 149 -36.83 9.29 -26.58
C ILE A 149 -37.05 7.79 -26.78
N ALA A 150 -37.57 7.39 -27.95
CA ALA A 150 -37.73 5.99 -28.31
C ALA A 150 -37.42 5.78 -29.80
N GLY A 151 -37.16 4.57 -30.18
CA GLY A 151 -36.77 4.22 -31.56
C GLY A 151 -35.59 3.26 -31.58
N GLY A 152 -34.74 3.41 -32.59
CA GLY A 152 -33.58 2.53 -32.72
C GLY A 152 -32.83 2.69 -34.02
N MET A 153 -31.78 1.89 -34.16
CA MET A 153 -30.92 1.87 -35.32
C MET A 153 -31.46 0.96 -36.41
N ALA A 154 -31.47 1.40 -37.66
CA ALA A 154 -31.93 0.62 -38.80
C ALA A 154 -31.14 -0.71 -38.98
N GLY A 155 -31.78 -1.73 -39.51
CA GLY A 155 -31.18 -3.02 -39.81
C GLY A 155 -31.18 -3.33 -41.31
N ASP A 156 -30.41 -4.33 -41.74
CA ASP A 156 -30.32 -4.79 -43.12
C ASP A 156 -30.31 -6.34 -43.27
N GLY A 157 -31.05 -7.04 -42.38
CA GLY A 157 -31.06 -8.49 -42.35
C GLY A 157 -29.82 -9.11 -41.72
N GLY A 158 -29.06 -8.34 -40.94
CA GLY A 158 -27.80 -8.78 -40.32
C GLY A 158 -26.62 -8.88 -41.26
N LEU A 159 -26.70 -8.23 -42.42
CA LEU A 159 -25.58 -8.17 -43.39
C LEU A 159 -24.52 -7.17 -42.98
N LEU A 160 -24.85 -6.18 -42.17
CA LEU A 160 -24.02 -5.07 -41.72
C LEU A 160 -23.32 -4.32 -42.86
N LYS A 161 -24.05 -4.09 -43.95
CA LYS A 161 -23.53 -3.48 -45.18
C LYS A 161 -24.11 -2.10 -45.43
N GLU A 162 -25.45 -1.97 -45.45
CA GLU A 162 -26.11 -0.72 -45.80
C GLU A 162 -27.51 -0.69 -45.20
N THR A 163 -27.79 0.33 -44.39
CA THR A 163 -29.11 0.57 -43.81
C THR A 163 -29.68 1.90 -44.29
N PHE A 164 -30.99 2.09 -44.20
CA PHE A 164 -31.68 3.26 -44.71
C PHE A 164 -32.63 3.83 -43.66
N ILE A 165 -32.65 5.15 -43.60
CA ILE A 165 -33.70 5.91 -42.92
C ILE A 165 -34.34 6.88 -43.86
N PHE A 166 -35.62 7.23 -43.68
CA PHE A 166 -36.33 8.03 -44.63
C PHE A 166 -37.55 8.75 -44.04
N THR A 167 -37.87 9.84 -44.70
CA THR A 167 -39.20 10.49 -44.63
C THR A 167 -40.01 10.22 -45.91
N LYS A 168 -41.17 10.85 -45.99
CA LYS A 168 -41.98 10.79 -47.22
C LYS A 168 -41.23 11.16 -48.51
N ASN A 169 -40.26 12.12 -48.40
CA ASN A 169 -39.62 12.74 -49.57
C ASN A 169 -38.11 12.39 -49.70
N GLU A 170 -37.47 11.94 -48.65
CA GLU A 170 -36.02 11.81 -48.61
C GLU A 170 -35.60 10.45 -48.06
N VAL A 171 -34.47 9.91 -48.54
CA VAL A 171 -33.86 8.64 -48.13
C VAL A 171 -32.38 8.82 -47.98
N TYR A 172 -31.84 8.45 -46.79
CA TYR A 172 -30.41 8.48 -46.52
C TYR A 172 -29.97 7.12 -46.01
N ASN A 173 -28.72 6.77 -46.29
CA ASN A 173 -28.04 5.60 -45.76
C ASN A 173 -27.09 6.00 -44.61
N HIS A 174 -26.92 7.29 -44.35
CA HIS A 174 -26.17 7.85 -43.25
C HIS A 174 -26.97 9.01 -42.67
N GLY A 175 -27.35 8.95 -41.40
CA GLY A 175 -28.08 10.04 -40.77
C GLY A 175 -29.16 9.60 -39.77
N ALA A 176 -30.03 10.54 -39.43
CA ALA A 176 -31.16 10.31 -38.56
C ALA A 176 -32.48 10.87 -39.10
N VAL A 177 -33.58 10.16 -38.84
CA VAL A 177 -34.94 10.66 -39.01
C VAL A 177 -35.64 10.68 -37.67
N ALA A 178 -36.36 11.76 -37.37
CA ALA A 178 -37.04 11.93 -36.09
C ALA A 178 -38.45 12.50 -36.28
N LEU A 179 -39.30 12.18 -35.30
CA LEU A 179 -40.69 12.66 -35.20
C LEU A 179 -40.87 13.23 -33.79
N GLY A 180 -41.26 14.50 -33.71
CA GLY A 180 -41.71 15.12 -32.47
C GLY A 180 -43.21 14.97 -32.27
N LEU A 181 -43.62 14.57 -31.05
CA LEU A 181 -45.02 14.45 -30.61
C LEU A 181 -45.36 15.60 -29.65
N TYR A 182 -46.23 16.52 -30.10
CA TYR A 182 -46.55 17.75 -29.37
C TYR A 182 -47.96 17.71 -28.81
N ASN A 183 -48.08 17.44 -27.52
CA ASN A 183 -49.36 17.48 -26.79
C ASN A 183 -49.09 17.39 -25.30
N THR A 184 -49.36 18.40 -24.52
CA THR A 184 -49.11 18.41 -23.06
C THR A 184 -49.85 17.33 -22.31
N ASN A 185 -51.00 16.87 -22.83
CA ASN A 185 -51.84 15.85 -22.21
C ASN A 185 -51.53 14.41 -22.69
N LEU A 186 -50.61 14.24 -23.67
CA LEU A 186 -50.21 12.92 -24.14
C LEU A 186 -49.57 12.12 -22.97
N GLN A 187 -50.15 10.96 -22.71
CA GLN A 187 -49.57 10.00 -21.77
C GLN A 187 -48.49 9.22 -22.53
N VAL A 188 -47.30 9.24 -22.00
CA VAL A 188 -46.14 8.60 -22.57
C VAL A 188 -45.52 7.67 -21.52
N SER A 189 -45.39 6.41 -21.83
CA SER A 189 -44.72 5.42 -20.97
C SER A 189 -43.70 4.66 -21.78
N SER A 190 -42.52 4.52 -21.27
CA SER A 190 -41.46 3.66 -21.83
C SER A 190 -41.06 2.59 -20.84
N ASP A 191 -40.67 1.45 -21.33
CA ASP A 191 -40.13 0.34 -20.55
C ASP A 191 -39.13 -0.42 -21.40
N TYR A 192 -38.31 -1.25 -20.76
CA TYR A 192 -37.38 -2.14 -21.49
C TYR A 192 -37.29 -3.51 -20.84
N SER A 193 -36.96 -4.50 -21.61
CA SER A 193 -36.78 -5.87 -21.18
C SER A 193 -35.37 -6.31 -21.56
N PHE A 194 -34.57 -6.64 -20.52
CA PHE A 194 -33.20 -7.13 -20.64
C PHE A 194 -33.09 -8.45 -19.86
N ASN A 195 -32.84 -9.54 -20.53
CA ASN A 195 -32.98 -10.87 -19.92
C ASN A 195 -31.73 -11.74 -20.13
N TRP A 196 -30.63 -11.11 -20.32
CA TRP A 196 -29.32 -11.74 -20.29
C TRP A 196 -28.81 -11.76 -18.84
N MET A 197 -28.20 -12.86 -18.45
CA MET A 197 -27.66 -13.04 -17.11
C MET A 197 -26.14 -12.97 -17.16
N PRO A 198 -25.52 -12.18 -16.29
CA PRO A 198 -24.08 -12.19 -16.19
C PRO A 198 -23.60 -13.55 -15.68
N ILE A 199 -22.51 -14.06 -16.21
CA ILE A 199 -21.89 -15.32 -15.83
C ILE A 199 -20.39 -15.14 -15.64
N GLY A 200 -19.86 -15.80 -14.61
CA GLY A 200 -18.45 -15.73 -14.25
C GLY A 200 -18.07 -14.44 -13.50
N LYS A 201 -16.77 -14.15 -13.44
CA LYS A 201 -16.27 -12.99 -12.73
C LYS A 201 -16.49 -11.69 -13.51
N LYS A 202 -16.60 -10.58 -12.78
CA LYS A 202 -16.50 -9.24 -13.38
C LYS A 202 -15.06 -9.00 -13.85
N LEU A 203 -14.91 -8.49 -15.07
CA LEU A 203 -13.65 -8.19 -15.74
C LEU A 203 -13.51 -6.67 -15.87
N LEU A 204 -12.39 -6.13 -15.47
CA LEU A 204 -12.11 -4.70 -15.61
C LEU A 204 -11.72 -4.39 -17.06
N VAL A 205 -12.34 -3.36 -17.63
CA VAL A 205 -11.93 -2.80 -18.93
C VAL A 205 -10.70 -1.93 -18.70
N THR A 206 -9.54 -2.42 -19.10
CA THR A 206 -8.27 -1.72 -18.91
C THR A 206 -7.90 -0.84 -20.10
N LYS A 207 -8.44 -1.12 -21.31
CA LYS A 207 -8.22 -0.28 -22.48
C LYS A 207 -9.33 -0.38 -23.49
N ALA A 208 -9.99 0.75 -23.78
CA ALA A 208 -11.04 0.85 -24.78
C ALA A 208 -11.08 2.25 -25.42
N LYS A 209 -11.67 2.35 -26.60
CA LYS A 209 -11.94 3.64 -27.27
C LYS A 209 -13.24 3.54 -28.06
N ALA A 210 -14.26 4.31 -27.64
CA ALA A 210 -15.61 4.21 -28.20
C ALA A 210 -16.12 2.75 -28.14
N ASN A 211 -16.50 2.17 -29.24
CA ASN A 211 -17.00 0.80 -29.34
C ASN A 211 -15.91 -0.26 -29.58
N ARG A 212 -14.61 0.12 -29.50
CA ARG A 212 -13.48 -0.80 -29.67
C ARG A 212 -12.84 -1.13 -28.33
N LEU A 213 -12.87 -2.40 -27.97
CA LEU A 213 -12.25 -2.96 -26.77
C LEU A 213 -10.90 -3.57 -27.12
N TYR A 214 -9.84 -3.08 -26.51
CA TYR A 214 -8.48 -3.58 -26.68
C TYR A 214 -8.11 -4.58 -25.60
N GLU A 215 -8.35 -4.25 -24.33
CA GLU A 215 -7.86 -5.04 -23.20
C GLU A 215 -8.89 -5.15 -22.08
N LEU A 216 -8.96 -6.36 -21.51
CA LEU A 216 -9.66 -6.69 -20.26
C LEU A 216 -8.64 -7.30 -19.31
N GLU A 217 -8.56 -6.81 -18.03
CA GLU A 217 -7.59 -7.32 -17.04
C GLU A 217 -6.15 -7.32 -17.60
N ASP A 218 -5.76 -6.26 -18.33
CA ASP A 218 -4.45 -6.10 -18.97
C ASP A 218 -4.10 -7.21 -20.00
N GLN A 219 -5.10 -7.90 -20.51
CA GLN A 219 -4.96 -8.93 -21.55
C GLN A 219 -5.79 -8.54 -22.78
N SER A 220 -5.36 -8.95 -23.99
CA SER A 220 -6.13 -8.64 -25.19
C SER A 220 -7.55 -9.17 -25.12
N ALA A 221 -8.52 -8.41 -25.64
CA ALA A 221 -9.92 -8.80 -25.61
C ALA A 221 -10.15 -10.18 -26.21
N MET A 222 -9.48 -10.49 -27.33
CA MET A 222 -9.56 -11.79 -27.97
C MET A 222 -9.05 -12.93 -27.09
N SER A 223 -7.92 -12.71 -26.37
CA SER A 223 -7.37 -13.74 -25.47
C SER A 223 -8.29 -14.06 -24.30
N ILE A 224 -9.03 -13.06 -23.81
CA ILE A 224 -10.06 -13.26 -22.76
C ILE A 224 -11.22 -14.11 -23.31
N TYR A 225 -11.71 -13.83 -24.54
CA TYR A 225 -12.72 -14.68 -25.17
C TYR A 225 -12.22 -16.10 -25.39
N GLU A 226 -10.97 -16.30 -25.85
CA GLU A 226 -10.35 -17.62 -25.97
C GLU A 226 -10.26 -18.37 -24.62
N LYS A 227 -9.91 -17.65 -23.56
CA LYS A 227 -9.79 -18.22 -22.22
C LYS A 227 -11.11 -18.73 -21.66
N TYR A 228 -12.20 -17.96 -21.83
CA TYR A 228 -13.50 -18.28 -21.22
C TYR A 228 -14.42 -19.12 -22.11
N MET A 229 -14.31 -19.01 -23.43
CA MET A 229 -15.14 -19.74 -24.39
C MET A 229 -14.42 -20.89 -25.09
N GLY A 230 -13.08 -20.94 -24.96
CA GLY A 230 -12.26 -21.85 -25.74
C GLY A 230 -11.91 -21.31 -27.13
N LYS A 231 -10.75 -21.71 -27.65
CA LYS A 231 -10.20 -21.20 -28.92
C LYS A 231 -11.11 -21.42 -30.11
N GLU A 232 -11.73 -22.59 -30.22
CA GLU A 232 -12.60 -22.93 -31.36
C GLU A 232 -13.81 -22.01 -31.49
N LEU A 233 -14.47 -21.70 -30.37
CA LEU A 233 -15.62 -20.79 -30.37
C LEU A 233 -15.18 -19.34 -30.57
N ALA A 234 -14.12 -18.89 -29.90
CA ALA A 234 -13.61 -17.53 -30.05
C ALA A 234 -13.18 -17.21 -31.49
N LEU A 235 -12.64 -18.19 -32.23
CA LEU A 235 -12.34 -18.03 -33.65
C LEU A 235 -13.59 -17.74 -34.49
N ARG A 236 -14.77 -18.14 -34.05
CA ARG A 236 -16.05 -17.92 -34.75
C ARG A 236 -16.64 -16.52 -34.50
N LEU A 237 -15.98 -15.68 -33.71
CA LEU A 237 -16.35 -14.27 -33.62
C LEU A 237 -16.20 -13.58 -34.99
N PRO A 238 -17.12 -12.68 -35.33
CA PRO A 238 -18.23 -12.13 -34.57
C PRO A 238 -19.52 -12.97 -34.54
N GLN A 239 -19.62 -14.05 -35.25
CA GLN A 239 -20.89 -14.80 -35.45
C GLN A 239 -21.52 -15.27 -34.13
N ILE A 240 -20.71 -15.67 -33.14
CA ILE A 240 -21.18 -16.09 -31.83
C ILE A 240 -21.28 -14.94 -30.82
N GLY A 241 -20.85 -13.73 -31.19
CA GLY A 241 -20.82 -12.56 -30.28
C GLY A 241 -22.21 -12.14 -29.79
N ILE A 242 -23.27 -12.52 -30.52
CA ILE A 242 -24.66 -12.29 -30.16
C ILE A 242 -25.12 -13.25 -29.05
N GLU A 243 -24.60 -14.47 -29.02
CA GLU A 243 -25.01 -15.50 -28.05
C GLU A 243 -24.33 -15.26 -26.68
N PHE A 244 -23.17 -14.60 -26.68
CA PHE A 244 -22.33 -14.33 -25.54
C PHE A 244 -21.88 -12.87 -25.49
N PRO A 245 -22.82 -11.91 -25.30
CA PRO A 245 -22.48 -10.50 -25.16
C PRO A 245 -21.70 -10.21 -23.88
N LEU A 246 -21.01 -9.09 -23.84
CA LEU A 246 -20.57 -8.51 -22.57
C LEU A 246 -21.70 -7.72 -21.94
N ILE A 247 -21.93 -7.92 -20.66
CA ILE A 247 -22.95 -7.23 -19.87
C ILE A 247 -22.27 -6.13 -19.05
N ILE A 248 -22.83 -4.93 -19.14
CA ILE A 248 -22.39 -3.72 -18.43
C ILE A 248 -23.57 -3.19 -17.64
N GLU A 249 -23.34 -2.68 -16.45
CA GLU A 249 -24.32 -1.94 -15.68
C GLU A 249 -23.99 -0.46 -15.69
N ARG A 250 -24.90 0.38 -16.21
CA ARG A 250 -24.77 1.84 -16.23
C ARG A 250 -26.03 2.49 -15.66
N ASP A 251 -25.87 3.30 -14.63
CA ASP A 251 -27.00 4.04 -14.01
C ASP A 251 -28.18 3.11 -13.63
N GLY A 252 -27.91 1.89 -13.16
CA GLY A 252 -28.94 0.91 -12.81
C GLY A 252 -29.70 0.31 -14.01
N VAL A 253 -29.13 0.41 -15.22
CA VAL A 253 -29.61 -0.23 -16.43
C VAL A 253 -28.59 -1.28 -16.90
N MET A 254 -29.06 -2.51 -17.09
CA MET A 254 -28.22 -3.57 -17.65
C MET A 254 -28.18 -3.46 -19.16
N ILE A 255 -27.00 -3.49 -19.74
CA ILE A 255 -26.75 -3.28 -21.17
C ILE A 255 -25.90 -4.44 -21.70
N GLY A 256 -26.37 -5.08 -22.75
CA GLY A 256 -25.58 -6.07 -23.51
C GLY A 256 -24.72 -5.37 -24.57
N ARG A 257 -23.56 -5.93 -24.86
CA ARG A 257 -22.67 -5.50 -25.94
C ARG A 257 -22.22 -6.71 -26.73
N ALA A 258 -22.81 -6.91 -27.90
CA ALA A 258 -22.42 -7.98 -28.82
C ALA A 258 -21.17 -7.60 -29.60
N VAL A 259 -20.30 -8.57 -29.86
CA VAL A 259 -19.16 -8.41 -30.78
C VAL A 259 -19.68 -8.39 -32.21
N ILE A 260 -19.33 -7.34 -32.96
CA ILE A 260 -19.75 -7.16 -34.36
C ILE A 260 -18.57 -7.29 -35.34
N ASP A 261 -17.34 -7.15 -34.89
CA ASP A 261 -16.14 -7.33 -35.71
C ASP A 261 -14.92 -7.67 -34.86
N LYS A 262 -13.88 -8.23 -35.45
CA LYS A 262 -12.58 -8.49 -34.81
C LYS A 262 -11.44 -7.94 -35.67
N LYS A 263 -10.39 -7.44 -34.99
CA LYS A 263 -9.22 -6.84 -35.63
C LYS A 263 -7.99 -7.75 -35.48
N GLU A 264 -7.02 -7.58 -36.37
CA GLU A 264 -5.78 -8.36 -36.38
C GLU A 264 -4.94 -8.18 -35.07
N ASP A 265 -5.05 -7.03 -34.42
CA ASP A 265 -4.36 -6.74 -33.15
C ASP A 265 -5.00 -7.41 -31.92
N GLY A 266 -6.02 -8.24 -32.10
CA GLY A 266 -6.73 -8.92 -31.02
C GLY A 266 -7.77 -8.07 -30.32
N SER A 267 -8.03 -6.84 -30.80
CA SER A 267 -9.13 -6.02 -30.31
C SER A 267 -10.46 -6.42 -30.97
N LEU A 268 -11.56 -6.15 -30.26
CA LEU A 268 -12.91 -6.46 -30.70
C LEU A 268 -13.75 -5.18 -30.84
N ILE A 269 -14.62 -5.15 -31.85
CA ILE A 269 -15.58 -4.06 -32.06
C ILE A 269 -16.95 -4.52 -31.57
N PHE A 270 -17.63 -3.69 -30.82
CA PHE A 270 -18.91 -3.97 -30.21
C PHE A 270 -20.06 -3.13 -30.79
N ALA A 271 -21.28 -3.58 -30.59
CA ALA A 271 -22.50 -2.87 -30.98
C ALA A 271 -22.86 -1.74 -30.01
N GLY A 272 -21.91 -0.90 -29.63
CA GLY A 272 -22.02 0.22 -28.71
C GLY A 272 -20.76 0.42 -27.89
N ASN A 273 -20.65 1.56 -27.22
CA ASN A 273 -19.42 1.94 -26.51
C ASN A 273 -19.18 1.08 -25.28
N ILE A 274 -17.89 0.87 -25.00
CA ILE A 274 -17.35 0.27 -23.78
C ILE A 274 -16.30 1.24 -23.25
N ASN A 275 -16.39 1.63 -21.98
CA ASN A 275 -15.50 2.65 -21.43
C ASN A 275 -14.42 2.03 -20.56
N GLU A 276 -13.22 2.61 -20.57
CA GLU A 276 -12.15 2.26 -19.61
C GLU A 276 -12.60 2.45 -18.17
N GLY A 277 -12.23 1.52 -17.30
CA GLY A 277 -12.61 1.51 -15.90
C GLY A 277 -13.98 0.88 -15.60
N GLU A 278 -14.79 0.53 -16.62
CA GLU A 278 -16.02 -0.23 -16.40
C GLU A 278 -15.72 -1.70 -16.11
N TYR A 279 -16.64 -2.34 -15.39
CA TYR A 279 -16.64 -3.78 -15.20
C TYR A 279 -17.64 -4.45 -16.14
N VAL A 280 -17.22 -5.50 -16.78
CA VAL A 280 -18.04 -6.29 -17.69
C VAL A 280 -18.08 -7.76 -17.27
N SER A 281 -19.16 -8.45 -17.58
CA SER A 281 -19.28 -9.92 -17.42
C SER A 281 -19.76 -10.54 -18.74
N PHE A 282 -19.41 -11.79 -18.98
CA PHE A 282 -20.06 -12.51 -20.07
C PHE A 282 -21.54 -12.68 -19.79
N GLY A 283 -22.35 -12.57 -20.82
CA GLY A 283 -23.79 -12.77 -20.75
C GLY A 283 -24.24 -14.10 -21.33
N ILE A 284 -25.24 -14.68 -20.75
CA ILE A 284 -25.96 -15.81 -21.31
C ILE A 284 -27.47 -15.54 -21.33
N GLY A 285 -28.10 -15.81 -22.45
CA GLY A 285 -29.54 -15.64 -22.59
C GLY A 285 -30.32 -16.75 -21.87
N ASN A 286 -31.46 -16.39 -21.27
CA ASN A 286 -32.37 -17.32 -20.62
C ASN A 286 -33.81 -17.09 -21.11
N ILE A 287 -34.28 -17.92 -22.04
CA ILE A 287 -35.60 -17.77 -22.70
C ILE A 287 -36.74 -17.85 -21.68
N GLU A 288 -36.65 -18.71 -20.68
CA GLU A 288 -37.68 -18.81 -19.63
C GLU A 288 -37.79 -17.51 -18.82
N LYS A 289 -36.65 -16.95 -18.42
CA LYS A 289 -36.62 -15.66 -17.74
C LYS A 289 -37.21 -14.55 -18.62
N VAL A 290 -36.87 -14.54 -19.92
CA VAL A 290 -37.41 -13.59 -20.90
C VAL A 290 -38.93 -13.62 -20.88
N LEU A 291 -39.54 -14.80 -21.03
CA LEU A 291 -40.98 -14.93 -21.10
C LEU A 291 -41.69 -14.61 -19.78
N ARG A 292 -41.10 -14.96 -18.66
CA ARG A 292 -41.63 -14.63 -17.34
C ARG A 292 -41.62 -13.12 -17.07
N GLU A 293 -40.51 -12.47 -17.39
CA GLU A 293 -40.37 -11.01 -17.19
C GLU A 293 -41.19 -10.20 -18.17
N SER A 294 -41.37 -10.66 -19.42
CA SER A 294 -42.27 -10.03 -20.37
C SER A 294 -43.71 -9.94 -19.83
N ASN A 295 -44.22 -11.00 -19.23
CA ASN A 295 -45.53 -10.96 -18.56
C ASN A 295 -45.57 -9.96 -17.41
N TYR A 296 -44.50 -9.86 -16.63
CA TYR A 296 -44.40 -8.90 -15.53
C TYR A 296 -44.40 -7.44 -16.04
N HIS A 297 -43.58 -7.15 -17.06
CA HIS A 297 -43.55 -5.82 -17.70
C HIS A 297 -44.90 -5.45 -18.33
N ALA A 298 -45.55 -6.39 -19.01
CA ALA A 298 -46.89 -6.19 -19.56
C ALA A 298 -47.90 -5.87 -18.41
N GLN A 299 -47.82 -6.55 -17.27
CA GLN A 299 -48.68 -6.22 -16.11
C GLN A 299 -48.45 -4.81 -15.54
N LEU A 300 -47.18 -4.34 -15.54
CA LEU A 300 -46.86 -2.99 -15.13
C LEU A 300 -47.41 -1.96 -16.12
N LEU A 301 -47.26 -2.23 -17.42
CA LEU A 301 -47.70 -1.34 -18.47
C LEU A 301 -49.25 -1.28 -18.56
N SER A 302 -49.94 -2.39 -18.28
CA SER A 302 -51.43 -2.42 -18.27
C SER A 302 -52.07 -1.53 -17.23
N LYS A 303 -51.31 -1.10 -16.21
CA LYS A 303 -51.75 -0.13 -15.21
C LYS A 303 -51.71 1.33 -15.72
N LYS A 304 -51.07 1.55 -16.87
CA LYS A 304 -50.94 2.85 -17.52
C LYS A 304 -51.86 2.95 -18.74
N ALA A 305 -52.35 4.16 -19.01
CA ALA A 305 -53.17 4.39 -20.18
C ALA A 305 -52.35 4.13 -21.46
N SER A 306 -52.76 3.20 -22.30
CA SER A 306 -52.09 2.80 -23.54
C SER A 306 -53.14 2.57 -24.63
N GLU A 307 -53.06 3.37 -25.71
CA GLU A 307 -53.89 3.18 -26.90
C GLU A 307 -53.12 2.62 -28.10
N VAL A 308 -51.75 2.71 -28.05
CA VAL A 308 -50.83 2.10 -29.00
C VAL A 308 -49.51 1.81 -28.32
N ILE A 309 -48.86 0.73 -28.72
CA ILE A 309 -47.53 0.33 -28.25
C ILE A 309 -46.59 0.16 -29.43
N PHE A 310 -45.53 0.99 -29.48
CA PHE A 310 -44.43 0.77 -30.43
C PHE A 310 -43.34 -0.05 -29.78
N ILE A 311 -42.86 -1.06 -30.50
CA ILE A 311 -41.85 -2.01 -30.02
C ILE A 311 -40.60 -1.90 -30.91
N TYR A 312 -39.47 -1.66 -30.26
CA TYR A 312 -38.15 -1.66 -30.87
C TYR A 312 -37.32 -2.73 -30.17
N SER A 313 -36.97 -3.80 -30.87
CA SER A 313 -36.31 -4.96 -30.28
C SER A 313 -35.02 -5.28 -31.00
N CYS A 314 -34.02 -5.79 -30.27
CA CYS A 314 -32.73 -6.15 -30.86
C CYS A 314 -32.87 -7.31 -31.86
N MET A 315 -32.18 -7.20 -32.97
CA MET A 315 -32.02 -8.29 -33.95
C MET A 315 -31.40 -9.53 -33.27
N ALA A 316 -30.41 -9.31 -32.40
CA ALA A 316 -29.77 -10.38 -31.64
C ALA A 316 -30.78 -11.16 -30.79
N ARG A 317 -31.71 -10.46 -30.13
CA ARG A 317 -32.79 -11.06 -29.34
C ARG A 317 -33.71 -11.92 -30.20
N ARG A 318 -34.10 -11.43 -31.36
CA ARG A 318 -34.89 -12.23 -32.33
C ARG A 318 -34.19 -13.53 -32.70
N ARG A 319 -32.90 -13.47 -33.00
CA ARG A 319 -32.11 -14.66 -33.39
C ARG A 319 -31.97 -15.65 -32.25
N PHE A 320 -31.75 -15.14 -31.03
CA PHE A 320 -31.64 -15.97 -29.84
C PHE A 320 -32.97 -16.69 -29.51
N MET A 321 -34.08 -15.97 -29.56
CA MET A 321 -35.38 -16.50 -29.15
C MET A 321 -36.03 -17.37 -30.25
N GLY A 322 -35.69 -17.16 -31.49
CA GLY A 322 -36.29 -17.90 -32.60
C GLY A 322 -37.84 -17.85 -32.60
N SER A 323 -38.48 -18.99 -32.58
CA SER A 323 -39.95 -19.08 -32.56
C SER A 323 -40.62 -18.60 -31.24
N TYR A 324 -39.84 -18.42 -30.17
CA TYR A 324 -40.39 -17.95 -28.90
C TYR A 324 -40.61 -16.42 -28.85
N ILE A 325 -40.11 -15.67 -29.84
CA ILE A 325 -40.23 -14.21 -29.87
C ILE A 325 -41.69 -13.76 -29.88
N GLU A 326 -42.58 -14.42 -30.55
CA GLU A 326 -44.03 -14.08 -30.59
C GLU A 326 -44.69 -14.25 -29.20
N LYS A 327 -44.24 -15.22 -28.40
CA LYS A 327 -44.74 -15.41 -27.03
C LYS A 327 -44.31 -14.26 -26.12
N GLU A 328 -43.19 -13.60 -26.43
CA GLU A 328 -42.76 -12.38 -25.73
C GLU A 328 -43.60 -11.16 -26.10
N LEU A 329 -44.04 -11.06 -27.36
CA LEU A 329 -44.79 -9.94 -27.90
C LEU A 329 -46.29 -10.01 -27.55
N GLU A 330 -46.89 -11.20 -27.51
CA GLU A 330 -48.33 -11.45 -27.28
C GLU A 330 -48.90 -10.74 -26.04
N PRO A 331 -48.23 -10.71 -24.86
CA PRO A 331 -48.76 -10.00 -23.71
C PRO A 331 -48.90 -8.47 -23.90
N LEU A 332 -48.11 -7.86 -24.76
CA LEU A 332 -48.17 -6.43 -25.08
C LEU A 332 -49.34 -6.12 -26.01
N GLU A 333 -49.57 -6.98 -27.03
CA GLU A 333 -50.73 -6.86 -27.94
C GLU A 333 -52.05 -6.96 -27.17
N ASN A 334 -52.11 -7.76 -26.14
CA ASN A 334 -53.32 -7.85 -25.28
C ASN A 334 -53.64 -6.56 -24.50
N ILE A 335 -52.68 -5.61 -24.46
CA ILE A 335 -52.88 -4.29 -23.81
C ILE A 335 -53.39 -3.27 -24.83
N ALA A 336 -52.69 -3.12 -25.93
CA ALA A 336 -53.00 -2.20 -27.02
C ALA A 336 -52.38 -2.69 -28.34
N PRO A 337 -52.87 -2.24 -29.51
CA PRO A 337 -52.28 -2.64 -30.80
C PRO A 337 -50.78 -2.34 -30.84
N THR A 338 -50.01 -3.32 -31.25
CA THR A 338 -48.53 -3.23 -31.31
C THR A 338 -48.04 -3.12 -32.74
N SER A 339 -46.98 -2.35 -32.96
CA SER A 339 -46.22 -2.33 -34.20
C SER A 339 -44.77 -1.92 -33.91
N GLY A 340 -43.86 -2.32 -34.78
CA GLY A 340 -42.45 -2.00 -34.59
C GLY A 340 -41.52 -2.78 -35.50
N PHE A 341 -40.22 -2.77 -35.13
CA PHE A 341 -39.24 -3.49 -35.94
C PHE A 341 -38.04 -3.94 -35.12
N PHE A 342 -37.28 -4.89 -35.67
CA PHE A 342 -36.02 -5.35 -35.11
C PHE A 342 -34.87 -4.47 -35.58
N THR A 343 -34.13 -3.97 -34.61
CA THR A 343 -33.09 -2.91 -34.71
C THR A 343 -31.69 -3.47 -34.49
N TYR A 344 -30.67 -2.67 -34.84
CA TYR A 344 -29.28 -2.94 -34.45
C TYR A 344 -28.91 -2.33 -33.12
N GLY A 345 -29.79 -1.53 -32.49
CA GLY A 345 -29.65 -0.98 -31.16
C GLY A 345 -30.92 -0.16 -30.83
N GLU A 346 -31.44 -0.30 -29.62
CA GLU A 346 -32.66 0.30 -29.13
C GLU A 346 -32.36 1.62 -28.41
N PHE A 347 -33.18 2.64 -28.67
CA PHE A 347 -33.12 3.92 -27.96
C PHE A 347 -34.08 3.88 -26.78
N TYR A 348 -33.55 4.13 -25.60
CA TYR A 348 -34.29 4.10 -24.35
C TYR A 348 -34.03 5.34 -23.52
N TYR A 349 -35.05 5.84 -22.86
CA TYR A 349 -34.97 6.99 -22.00
C TYR A 349 -35.46 6.64 -20.60
N LYS A 350 -34.62 6.95 -19.58
CA LYS A 350 -34.95 6.76 -18.17
C LYS A 350 -34.30 7.86 -17.33
N ASP A 351 -35.05 8.44 -16.41
CA ASP A 351 -34.58 9.38 -15.37
C ASP A 351 -33.70 10.53 -15.90
N GLY A 352 -34.07 11.10 -17.04
CA GLY A 352 -33.35 12.23 -17.63
C GLY A 352 -32.19 11.86 -18.54
N LYS A 353 -31.97 10.57 -18.79
CA LYS A 353 -30.88 10.08 -19.64
C LYS A 353 -31.43 9.22 -20.77
N ALA A 354 -30.95 9.48 -21.98
CA ALA A 354 -31.17 8.64 -23.13
C ALA A 354 -29.97 7.70 -23.31
N GLN A 355 -30.22 6.42 -23.57
CA GLN A 355 -29.19 5.38 -23.66
C GLN A 355 -29.42 4.49 -24.88
N LEU A 356 -28.32 4.06 -25.51
CA LEU A 356 -28.34 3.01 -26.51
C LEU A 356 -28.29 1.65 -25.82
N LEU A 357 -29.31 0.88 -25.99
CA LEU A 357 -29.39 -0.51 -25.53
C LEU A 357 -29.15 -1.48 -26.67
N ASN A 358 -28.66 -2.65 -26.33
CA ASN A 358 -28.55 -3.80 -27.24
C ASN A 358 -28.98 -5.06 -26.48
N GLU A 359 -29.34 -6.09 -27.18
CA GLU A 359 -29.86 -7.34 -26.58
C GLU A 359 -31.16 -7.11 -25.78
N THR A 360 -31.84 -6.00 -26.05
CA THR A 360 -33.07 -5.59 -25.34
C THR A 360 -34.29 -5.58 -26.25
N MET A 361 -35.44 -5.43 -25.62
CA MET A 361 -36.67 -4.94 -26.24
C MET A 361 -37.12 -3.69 -25.50
N THR A 362 -37.29 -2.59 -26.22
CA THR A 362 -37.85 -1.35 -25.65
C THR A 362 -39.27 -1.14 -26.18
N VAL A 363 -40.12 -0.59 -25.34
CA VAL A 363 -41.51 -0.27 -25.64
C VAL A 363 -41.80 1.19 -25.38
N LEU A 364 -42.58 1.78 -26.29
CA LEU A 364 -43.15 3.11 -26.12
C LEU A 364 -44.68 3.01 -26.22
N ALA A 365 -45.35 3.16 -25.09
CA ALA A 365 -46.81 3.21 -25.01
C ALA A 365 -47.32 4.63 -24.99
N LEU A 366 -48.26 4.91 -25.84
CA LEU A 366 -48.88 6.25 -25.99
C LEU A 366 -50.40 6.21 -25.78
N SER A 367 -50.96 7.25 -25.13
CA SER A 367 -52.40 7.48 -25.07
C SER A 367 -52.76 8.97 -25.02
N GLU A 368 -53.80 9.36 -25.78
CA GLU A 368 -54.38 10.68 -25.68
C GLU A 368 -55.46 10.75 -24.57
N ASN A 369 -55.83 9.62 -23.96
CA ASN A 369 -56.77 9.50 -22.85
C ASN A 369 -56.01 9.25 -21.55
N ALA A 370 -56.37 10.00 -20.52
CA ALA A 370 -55.74 9.80 -19.20
C ALA A 370 -56.26 8.57 -18.41
N GLN A 371 -57.39 8.06 -18.82
CA GLN A 371 -58.02 6.89 -18.17
C GLN A 371 -57.46 5.61 -18.75
N SER A 372 -56.99 4.74 -17.89
CA SER A 372 -56.64 3.35 -18.28
C SER A 372 -57.94 2.63 -18.62
N PRO A 373 -58.04 1.99 -19.78
CA PRO A 373 -59.21 1.14 -20.04
C PRO A 373 -59.23 0.02 -18.99
N ASN A 374 -60.45 -0.40 -18.59
CA ASN A 374 -60.63 -1.60 -17.77
C ASN A 374 -60.24 -2.86 -18.58
N LEU A 375 -58.95 -3.16 -18.62
CA LEU A 375 -58.45 -4.30 -19.35
C LEU A 375 -58.79 -5.60 -18.61
N PRO A 376 -59.16 -6.67 -19.29
CA PRO A 376 -59.35 -7.98 -18.67
C PRO A 376 -58.05 -8.44 -18.06
N MET A 377 -58.18 -9.09 -16.88
CA MET A 377 -57.03 -9.68 -16.19
C MET A 377 -56.17 -10.50 -17.17
N ILE A 378 -54.90 -10.11 -17.35
CA ILE A 378 -53.95 -10.93 -18.12
C ILE A 378 -54.00 -12.33 -17.51
N ARG A 379 -54.40 -13.33 -18.29
CA ARG A 379 -54.46 -14.72 -17.82
C ARG A 379 -53.09 -15.06 -17.25
N LYS A 380 -53.11 -15.78 -16.09
CA LYS A 380 -51.87 -16.38 -15.61
C LYS A 380 -51.22 -17.18 -16.73
N PRO A 381 -49.88 -17.16 -16.81
CA PRO A 381 -49.21 -17.98 -17.79
C PRO A 381 -49.76 -19.39 -17.68
N VAL A 382 -50.21 -19.92 -18.79
CA VAL A 382 -50.59 -21.35 -18.88
C VAL A 382 -49.32 -22.12 -18.63
N ASP A 383 -49.27 -22.91 -17.60
CA ASP A 383 -48.18 -23.82 -17.25
C ASP A 383 -48.07 -25.01 -18.28
N ASP A 384 -48.50 -24.81 -19.52
CA ASP A 384 -48.35 -25.80 -20.62
C ASP A 384 -47.04 -25.62 -21.38
N PHE A 385 -45.93 -25.51 -20.62
CA PHE A 385 -44.65 -25.90 -21.19
C PHE A 385 -44.50 -27.42 -21.04
N GLU A 386 -44.77 -28.19 -22.08
CA GLU A 386 -44.20 -29.52 -22.21
C GLU A 386 -42.66 -29.34 -22.22
N TYR A 387 -42.09 -29.49 -21.04
CA TYR A 387 -40.63 -29.44 -20.85
C TYR A 387 -39.98 -30.62 -21.59
N LYS A 388 -39.68 -30.46 -22.86
CA LYS A 388 -38.52 -31.15 -23.40
C LYS A 388 -37.32 -30.53 -22.72
N ILE A 389 -36.80 -31.22 -21.70
CA ILE A 389 -35.58 -30.82 -20.97
C ILE A 389 -34.53 -30.48 -22.03
N ASN A 390 -34.32 -29.18 -22.26
CA ASN A 390 -33.23 -28.72 -23.10
C ASN A 390 -31.97 -28.75 -22.22
N PRO A 391 -30.97 -29.62 -22.54
CA PRO A 391 -29.74 -29.69 -21.75
C PRO A 391 -29.05 -28.33 -21.57
N LEU A 392 -29.21 -27.41 -22.51
CA LEU A 392 -28.70 -26.03 -22.41
C LEU A 392 -29.35 -25.22 -21.28
N HIS A 393 -30.65 -25.46 -21.00
CA HIS A 393 -31.31 -24.82 -19.85
C HIS A 393 -30.75 -25.30 -18.51
N VAL A 394 -30.52 -26.62 -18.41
CA VAL A 394 -29.95 -27.22 -17.20
C VAL A 394 -28.51 -26.72 -16.99
N LEU A 395 -27.71 -26.68 -18.04
CA LEU A 395 -26.34 -26.17 -17.99
C LEU A 395 -26.28 -24.68 -17.67
N SER A 396 -27.19 -23.87 -18.23
CA SER A 396 -27.30 -22.45 -17.91
C SER A 396 -27.65 -22.23 -16.46
N HIS A 397 -28.62 -22.99 -15.93
CA HIS A 397 -29.01 -22.90 -14.53
C HIS A 397 -27.87 -23.32 -13.58
N LEU A 398 -27.20 -24.43 -13.91
CA LEU A 398 -26.03 -24.89 -13.13
C LEU A 398 -24.89 -23.87 -13.15
N ALA A 399 -24.58 -23.31 -14.35
CA ALA A 399 -23.54 -22.32 -14.48
C ALA A 399 -23.85 -21.04 -13.66
N ASN A 400 -25.10 -20.61 -13.66
CA ASN A 400 -25.54 -19.46 -12.88
C ASN A 400 -25.48 -19.74 -11.37
N SER A 401 -25.98 -20.91 -10.93
CA SER A 401 -25.93 -21.30 -9.51
C SER A 401 -24.46 -21.36 -9.00
N VAL A 402 -23.57 -21.98 -9.79
CA VAL A 402 -22.14 -22.03 -9.42
C VAL A 402 -21.51 -20.63 -9.41
N SER A 403 -21.91 -19.74 -10.33
CA SER A 403 -21.40 -18.37 -10.34
C SER A 403 -21.89 -17.57 -9.14
N GLU A 404 -23.14 -17.71 -8.74
CA GLU A 404 -23.70 -17.08 -7.52
C GLU A 404 -23.02 -17.62 -6.26
N GLU A 405 -22.79 -18.92 -6.17
CA GLU A 405 -22.07 -19.54 -5.04
C GLU A 405 -20.62 -19.02 -4.96
N LEU A 406 -19.91 -18.92 -6.11
CA LEU A 406 -18.56 -18.38 -6.16
C LEU A 406 -18.51 -16.89 -5.78
N GLU A 407 -19.49 -16.10 -6.22
CA GLU A 407 -19.56 -14.68 -5.85
C GLU A 407 -19.81 -14.50 -4.35
N GLN A 408 -20.72 -15.29 -3.76
CA GLN A 408 -20.97 -15.30 -2.32
C GLN A 408 -19.72 -15.75 -1.54
N LEU A 409 -19.05 -16.80 -2.01
CA LEU A 409 -17.83 -17.30 -1.38
C LEU A 409 -16.71 -16.25 -1.44
N ASN A 410 -16.50 -15.60 -2.60
CA ASN A 410 -15.52 -14.54 -2.74
C ASN A 410 -15.80 -13.36 -1.80
N LYS A 411 -17.05 -12.90 -1.73
CA LYS A 411 -17.44 -11.82 -0.83
C LYS A 411 -17.18 -12.19 0.64
N THR A 412 -17.52 -13.42 1.03
CA THR A 412 -17.25 -13.93 2.39
C THR A 412 -15.75 -14.00 2.67
N LEU A 413 -14.95 -14.44 1.70
CA LEU A 413 -13.49 -14.49 1.81
C LEU A 413 -12.88 -13.08 1.92
N GLU A 414 -13.33 -12.13 1.13
CA GLU A 414 -12.87 -10.74 1.20
C GLU A 414 -13.17 -10.11 2.56
N GLU A 415 -14.38 -10.31 3.09
CA GLU A 415 -14.77 -9.85 4.43
C GLU A 415 -13.92 -10.52 5.52
N ARG A 416 -13.64 -11.81 5.39
CA ARG A 416 -12.80 -12.54 6.34
C ARG A 416 -11.35 -12.08 6.29
N VAL A 417 -10.78 -11.94 5.09
CA VAL A 417 -9.41 -11.42 4.90
C VAL A 417 -9.29 -10.02 5.48
N LYS A 418 -10.27 -9.15 5.25
CA LYS A 418 -10.29 -7.80 5.82
C LYS A 418 -10.31 -7.83 7.34
N ASN A 419 -11.22 -8.61 7.93
CA ASN A 419 -11.35 -8.73 9.38
C ASN A 419 -10.10 -9.36 10.02
N ASP A 420 -9.57 -10.43 9.43
CA ASP A 420 -8.35 -11.08 9.90
C ASP A 420 -7.14 -10.13 9.78
N THR A 421 -7.05 -9.34 8.70
CA THR A 421 -5.99 -8.34 8.52
C THR A 421 -6.09 -7.24 9.57
N GLU A 422 -7.27 -6.70 9.83
CA GLU A 422 -7.49 -5.69 10.88
C GLU A 422 -7.17 -6.25 12.27
N TYR A 423 -7.54 -7.50 12.55
CA TYR A 423 -7.22 -8.18 13.80
C TYR A 423 -5.72 -8.40 13.97
N ILE A 424 -5.03 -8.90 12.95
CA ILE A 424 -3.58 -9.12 12.96
C ILE A 424 -2.84 -7.79 13.13
N LEU A 425 -3.22 -6.74 12.39
CA LEU A 425 -2.64 -5.41 12.53
C LEU A 425 -2.82 -4.86 13.94
N ALA A 426 -4.01 -5.04 14.53
CA ALA A 426 -4.27 -4.62 15.91
C ALA A 426 -3.40 -5.38 16.92
N GLN A 427 -3.11 -6.67 16.71
CA GLN A 427 -2.20 -7.46 17.55
C GLN A 427 -0.74 -7.07 17.34
N VAL A 428 -0.29 -6.87 16.10
CA VAL A 428 1.10 -6.51 15.76
C VAL A 428 1.50 -5.15 16.33
N TYR A 429 0.55 -4.23 16.45
CA TYR A 429 0.82 -2.85 16.92
C TYR A 429 0.58 -2.61 18.41
N LYS A 430 0.19 -3.61 19.18
CA LYS A 430 -0.02 -3.49 20.63
C LYS A 430 0.99 -4.29 21.44
N ASP A 431 1.32 -3.80 22.61
CA ASP A 431 2.04 -4.54 23.64
C ASP A 431 1.06 -5.43 24.41
N THR A 432 1.39 -6.70 24.52
CA THR A 432 0.50 -7.72 25.12
C THR A 432 0.29 -7.54 26.62
N LEU A 433 1.28 -6.98 27.33
CA LEU A 433 1.22 -6.78 28.78
C LEU A 433 0.41 -5.55 29.16
N THR A 434 0.67 -4.41 28.52
CA THR A 434 0.12 -3.10 28.89
C THR A 434 -1.06 -2.69 28.01
N SER A 435 -1.28 -3.35 26.89
CA SER A 435 -2.23 -3.00 25.83
C SER A 435 -1.99 -1.63 25.17
N LEU A 436 -0.87 -0.98 25.49
CA LEU A 436 -0.44 0.23 24.80
C LEU A 436 0.05 -0.09 23.38
N PRO A 437 0.01 0.88 22.48
CA PRO A 437 0.74 0.78 21.23
C PRO A 437 2.21 0.42 21.48
N ASN A 438 2.75 -0.47 20.65
CA ASN A 438 4.13 -0.91 20.80
C ASN A 438 5.13 -0.07 19.97
N ARG A 439 6.39 -0.49 19.97
CA ARG A 439 7.47 0.17 19.22
C ARG A 439 7.20 0.25 17.71
N LEU A 440 6.58 -0.79 17.12
CA LEU A 440 6.27 -0.78 15.68
C LEU A 440 5.25 0.31 15.35
N ARG A 441 4.24 0.49 16.20
CA ARG A 441 3.26 1.57 16.05
C ARG A 441 3.91 2.94 16.21
N LEU A 442 4.79 3.12 17.20
CA LEU A 442 5.54 4.36 17.35
C LEU A 442 6.33 4.71 16.09
N LEU A 443 7.06 3.75 15.51
CA LEU A 443 7.83 3.96 14.28
C LEU A 443 6.96 4.33 13.08
N GLN A 444 5.73 3.83 13.03
CA GLN A 444 4.77 4.19 12.00
C GLN A 444 4.25 5.62 12.21
N ASP A 445 3.86 5.95 13.43
CA ASP A 445 3.28 7.26 13.75
C ASP A 445 4.32 8.39 13.63
N LEU A 446 5.61 8.11 13.90
CA LEU A 446 6.72 9.05 13.69
C LEU A 446 6.96 9.40 12.21
N LYS A 447 6.46 8.63 11.25
CA LYS A 447 6.51 8.97 9.81
C LYS A 447 5.52 10.06 9.44
N HIS A 448 4.49 10.26 10.23
CA HIS A 448 3.50 11.30 10.05
C HIS A 448 3.89 12.49 10.95
N LEU A 449 4.54 13.52 10.39
CA LEU A 449 5.09 14.70 11.07
C LEU A 449 4.04 15.62 11.74
N THR A 450 3.11 15.06 12.50
CA THR A 450 2.06 15.81 13.21
C THR A 450 2.45 16.14 14.66
N TYR A 451 3.57 15.63 15.14
CA TYR A 451 4.04 15.78 16.51
C TYR A 451 5.39 16.52 16.56
N ASN A 452 5.61 17.28 17.63
CA ASN A 452 6.81 18.13 17.78
C ASN A 452 7.95 17.43 18.52
N TYR A 453 7.63 16.58 19.49
CA TYR A 453 8.60 15.95 20.38
C TYR A 453 8.33 14.47 20.60
N LEU A 454 9.43 13.71 20.72
CA LEU A 454 9.44 12.36 21.26
C LEU A 454 10.05 12.40 22.68
N ILE A 455 9.35 11.84 23.65
CA ILE A 455 9.80 11.66 25.03
C ILE A 455 10.03 10.18 25.26
N LEU A 456 11.21 9.78 25.69
CA LEU A 456 11.49 8.43 26.18
C LEU A 456 11.50 8.45 27.71
N ILE A 457 10.94 7.43 28.33
CA ILE A 457 10.81 7.27 29.77
C ILE A 457 11.27 5.87 30.12
N ASN A 458 12.14 5.75 31.09
CA ASN A 458 12.61 4.47 31.58
C ASN A 458 12.44 4.38 33.11
N ILE A 459 12.16 3.18 33.60
CA ILE A 459 12.07 2.86 35.01
C ILE A 459 13.48 2.60 35.57
N ASN A 460 13.88 3.34 36.57
CA ASN A 460 15.19 3.17 37.20
C ASN A 460 15.26 1.83 37.96
N ASP A 461 16.39 1.15 37.86
CA ASP A 461 16.69 -0.12 38.52
C ASP A 461 15.63 -1.22 38.41
N PHE A 462 14.89 -1.24 37.29
CA PHE A 462 13.79 -2.18 37.07
C PHE A 462 14.21 -3.65 37.18
N THR A 463 15.44 -3.95 36.77
CA THR A 463 16.01 -5.31 36.90
C THR A 463 16.11 -5.70 38.37
N SER A 464 16.66 -4.80 39.22
CA SER A 464 16.77 -5.05 40.66
C SER A 464 15.39 -5.20 41.33
N ILE A 465 14.39 -4.48 40.85
CA ILE A 465 13.00 -4.63 41.33
C ILE A 465 12.48 -6.03 40.97
N ASN A 466 12.72 -6.50 39.75
CA ASN A 466 12.33 -7.85 39.34
C ASN A 466 13.05 -8.95 40.09
N ASP A 467 14.34 -8.76 40.35
CA ASP A 467 15.17 -9.72 41.07
C ASP A 467 14.75 -9.84 42.56
N PHE A 468 14.34 -8.73 43.16
CA PHE A 468 13.94 -8.70 44.57
C PHE A 468 12.47 -9.07 44.80
N TYR A 469 11.53 -8.52 44.00
CA TYR A 469 10.08 -8.69 44.20
C TYR A 469 9.44 -9.69 43.25
N GLY A 470 10.18 -10.17 42.24
CA GLY A 470 9.71 -11.09 41.21
C GLY A 470 8.99 -10.43 40.03
N HIS A 471 8.99 -11.11 38.87
CA HIS A 471 8.43 -10.59 37.61
C HIS A 471 6.96 -10.20 37.68
N LYS A 472 6.15 -10.83 38.53
CA LYS A 472 4.73 -10.44 38.71
C LYS A 472 4.56 -9.02 39.23
N VAL A 473 5.45 -8.57 40.11
CA VAL A 473 5.46 -7.20 40.62
C VAL A 473 5.92 -6.24 39.54
N GLY A 474 6.96 -6.60 38.79
CA GLY A 474 7.41 -5.83 37.63
C GLY A 474 6.32 -5.63 36.59
N ASP A 475 5.58 -6.67 36.22
CA ASP A 475 4.44 -6.61 35.31
C ASP A 475 3.34 -5.66 35.79
N MET A 476 3.06 -5.70 37.10
CA MET A 476 2.07 -4.80 37.73
C MET A 476 2.56 -3.35 37.67
N ILE A 477 3.84 -3.11 37.93
CA ILE A 477 4.48 -1.77 37.81
C ILE A 477 4.33 -1.25 36.38
N LEU A 478 4.68 -2.05 35.37
CA LEU A 478 4.56 -1.69 33.97
C LEU A 478 3.13 -1.33 33.57
N LYS A 479 2.14 -2.15 33.98
CA LYS A 479 0.72 -1.87 33.74
C LYS A 479 0.26 -0.58 34.41
N THR A 480 0.70 -0.36 35.65
CA THR A 480 0.33 0.84 36.44
C THR A 480 0.95 2.09 35.84
N LEU A 481 2.22 2.03 35.48
CA LEU A 481 2.93 3.12 34.80
C LEU A 481 2.26 3.46 33.45
N GLY A 482 1.99 2.47 32.63
CA GLY A 482 1.29 2.68 31.35
C GLY A 482 -0.06 3.37 31.51
N LYS A 483 -0.87 2.96 32.49
CA LYS A 483 -2.16 3.61 32.78
C LYS A 483 -1.98 5.06 33.25
N ARG A 484 -1.01 5.35 34.08
CA ARG A 484 -0.72 6.71 34.56
C ARG A 484 -0.22 7.62 33.44
N LEU A 485 0.67 7.11 32.56
CA LEU A 485 1.13 7.85 31.40
C LEU A 485 -0.02 8.21 30.46
N LEU A 486 -0.99 7.30 30.27
CA LEU A 486 -2.21 7.60 29.51
C LEU A 486 -3.05 8.72 30.13
N LEU A 487 -3.09 8.81 31.47
CA LEU A 487 -3.81 9.89 32.16
C LEU A 487 -3.08 11.24 32.05
N CYS A 488 -1.75 11.23 31.99
CA CYS A 488 -0.93 12.43 31.79
C CYS A 488 -0.98 12.92 30.33
N ALA A 489 -1.23 12.01 29.38
CA ALA A 489 -1.30 12.33 27.96
C ALA A 489 -2.63 12.99 27.61
N LYS A 490 -2.62 14.24 27.14
CA LYS A 490 -3.82 14.93 26.66
C LYS A 490 -4.30 14.30 25.35
N LYS A 491 -5.55 13.84 25.32
CA LYS A 491 -6.16 13.22 24.15
C LYS A 491 -6.12 14.19 22.94
N GLY A 492 -5.55 13.74 21.83
CA GLY A 492 -5.38 14.52 20.60
C GLY A 492 -4.09 15.37 20.55
N VAL A 493 -3.34 15.46 21.67
CA VAL A 493 -2.07 16.21 21.75
C VAL A 493 -0.89 15.28 21.97
N SER A 494 -1.11 14.12 22.61
CA SER A 494 -0.05 13.17 22.94
C SER A 494 -0.52 11.73 22.79
N ALA A 495 0.38 10.84 22.36
CA ALA A 495 0.16 9.41 22.29
C ALA A 495 1.26 8.65 23.04
N VAL A 496 0.88 7.58 23.76
CA VAL A 496 1.73 6.79 24.67
C VAL A 496 2.00 5.43 24.07
N TYR A 497 3.24 4.98 24.15
CA TYR A 497 3.71 3.69 23.61
C TYR A 497 4.55 2.95 24.64
N ARG A 498 4.61 1.63 24.55
CA ARG A 498 5.63 0.83 25.21
C ARG A 498 6.64 0.35 24.18
N VAL A 499 7.92 0.74 24.35
CA VAL A 499 8.95 0.54 23.33
C VAL A 499 10.01 -0.49 23.70
N GLY A 500 10.11 -0.85 24.98
CA GLY A 500 11.06 -1.82 25.48
C GLY A 500 10.54 -2.58 26.70
N SER A 501 11.44 -3.27 27.40
CA SER A 501 11.12 -4.04 28.61
C SER A 501 10.59 -3.13 29.72
N ASP A 502 11.29 -2.06 29.99
CA ASP A 502 11.08 -1.06 31.03
C ASP A 502 11.00 0.36 30.47
N GLU A 503 10.80 0.47 29.16
CA GLU A 503 10.81 1.74 28.42
C GLU A 503 9.45 2.06 27.82
N PHE A 504 9.03 3.33 28.01
CA PHE A 504 7.84 3.91 27.41
C PHE A 504 8.22 5.10 26.53
N ALA A 505 7.37 5.43 25.59
CA ALA A 505 7.53 6.62 24.77
C ALA A 505 6.23 7.42 24.74
N ILE A 506 6.37 8.74 24.60
CA ILE A 506 5.27 9.66 24.36
C ILE A 506 5.66 10.52 23.16
N ILE A 507 4.79 10.61 22.16
CA ILE A 507 4.89 11.64 21.13
C ILE A 507 3.93 12.77 21.47
N SER A 508 4.39 14.01 21.37
CA SER A 508 3.63 15.18 21.82
C SER A 508 3.72 16.35 20.85
N SER A 509 2.59 17.01 20.63
CA SER A 509 2.49 18.27 19.88
C SER A 509 2.60 19.50 20.80
N ASN A 510 2.79 19.31 22.12
CA ASN A 510 2.91 20.43 23.04
C ASN A 510 4.20 21.21 22.78
N GLU A 511 4.12 22.52 22.68
CA GLU A 511 5.28 23.40 22.48
C GLU A 511 6.13 23.56 23.74
N ASP A 512 5.50 23.53 24.95
CA ASP A 512 6.22 23.54 26.20
C ASP A 512 6.58 22.13 26.66
N ILE A 513 7.70 21.67 26.14
CA ILE A 513 8.23 20.35 26.46
C ILE A 513 8.78 20.24 27.90
N TYR A 514 9.30 21.36 28.47
CA TYR A 514 9.82 21.34 29.83
C TYR A 514 8.71 21.19 30.87
N GLU A 515 7.58 21.87 30.67
CA GLU A 515 6.40 21.68 31.50
C GLU A 515 5.88 20.24 31.40
N THR A 516 5.88 19.69 30.19
CA THR A 516 5.47 18.30 29.95
C THR A 516 6.37 17.30 30.67
N LEU A 517 7.70 17.46 30.60
CA LEU A 517 8.66 16.58 31.27
C LEU A 517 8.53 16.71 32.80
N LYS A 518 8.37 17.92 33.29
CA LYS A 518 8.15 18.20 34.73
C LYS A 518 6.87 17.54 35.23
N ASN A 519 5.77 17.69 34.50
CA ASN A 519 4.49 17.07 34.86
C ASN A 519 4.57 15.54 34.87
N ILE A 520 5.28 14.94 33.92
CA ILE A 520 5.53 13.50 33.93
C ILE A 520 6.31 13.12 35.18
N TYR A 521 7.41 13.81 35.46
CA TYR A 521 8.27 13.53 36.64
C TYR A 521 7.51 13.68 37.95
N ASP A 522 6.82 14.79 38.18
CA ASP A 522 6.08 15.09 39.43
C ASP A 522 4.97 14.04 39.67
N ASN A 523 4.31 13.54 38.61
CA ASN A 523 3.31 12.50 38.74
C ASN A 523 3.87 11.11 39.11
N PHE A 524 5.20 10.90 38.95
CA PHE A 524 5.84 9.59 39.17
C PHE A 524 6.83 9.58 40.32
N ASN A 525 7.41 10.73 40.71
CA ASN A 525 8.47 10.80 41.72
C ASN A 525 7.97 10.44 43.16
N GLU A 526 6.66 10.52 43.41
CA GLU A 526 6.04 10.10 44.67
C GLU A 526 5.23 8.82 44.54
N SER A 527 5.46 8.07 43.48
CA SER A 527 4.64 6.91 43.15
C SER A 527 4.99 5.70 43.96
N VAL A 528 4.23 5.49 45.00
CA VAL A 528 4.24 4.25 45.76
C VAL A 528 3.25 3.27 45.13
N ILE A 529 3.75 2.15 44.68
CA ILE A 529 2.90 1.05 44.15
C ILE A 529 2.73 0.04 45.29
N LYS A 530 1.48 -0.15 45.70
CA LYS A 530 1.14 -1.09 46.80
C LYS A 530 0.98 -2.48 46.20
N TYR A 531 1.78 -3.42 46.69
CA TYR A 531 1.64 -4.83 46.35
C TYR A 531 1.61 -5.67 47.64
N ASP A 532 0.50 -6.30 47.88
CA ASP A 532 0.20 -7.05 49.09
C ASP A 532 0.42 -6.19 50.36
N LYS A 533 1.35 -6.51 51.23
CA LYS A 533 1.74 -5.69 52.39
C LYS A 533 2.93 -4.77 52.14
N ASN A 534 3.51 -4.81 50.91
CA ASN A 534 4.73 -4.07 50.60
C ASN A 534 4.41 -2.79 49.82
N LEU A 535 5.22 -1.75 50.06
CA LEU A 535 5.19 -0.49 49.33
C LEU A 535 6.46 -0.47 48.43
N VAL A 536 6.26 -0.47 47.13
CA VAL A 536 7.37 -0.42 46.14
C VAL A 536 7.50 0.99 45.60
N TYR A 537 8.66 1.62 45.87
CA TYR A 537 8.98 2.93 45.33
C TYR A 537 9.55 2.81 43.94
N VAL A 538 8.97 3.49 42.98
CA VAL A 538 9.40 3.46 41.61
C VAL A 538 9.78 4.86 41.16
N THR A 539 11.00 5.03 40.68
CA THR A 539 11.47 6.29 40.10
C THR A 539 11.67 6.10 38.58
N ILE A 540 11.54 7.19 37.84
CA ILE A 540 11.72 7.21 36.40
C ILE A 540 12.75 8.23 35.98
N THR A 541 13.38 8.00 34.83
CA THR A 541 14.18 8.99 34.12
C THR A 541 13.54 9.23 32.77
N ALA A 542 13.42 10.51 32.35
CA ALA A 542 12.83 10.90 31.10
C ALA A 542 13.78 11.70 30.20
N ALA A 543 13.64 11.58 28.89
CA ALA A 543 14.38 12.42 27.94
C ALA A 543 13.50 12.77 26.76
N ALA A 544 13.61 14.01 26.29
CA ALA A 544 12.87 14.46 25.11
C ALA A 544 13.81 14.85 23.97
N ALA A 545 13.37 14.61 22.74
CA ALA A 545 14.04 15.10 21.53
C ALA A 545 13.01 15.67 20.56
N LYS A 546 13.35 16.73 19.87
CA LYS A 546 12.52 17.32 18.83
C LYS A 546 12.47 16.40 17.61
N ILE A 547 11.28 16.19 17.06
CA ILE A 547 11.10 15.41 15.84
C ILE A 547 11.51 16.29 14.66
N ASP A 548 12.45 15.80 13.86
CA ASP A 548 12.97 16.46 12.68
C ASP A 548 12.90 15.56 11.44
N GLU A 549 13.12 16.14 10.26
CA GLU A 549 13.11 15.42 9.00
C GLU A 549 14.28 14.44 8.84
N LYS A 550 15.30 14.50 9.70
CA LYS A 550 16.49 13.64 9.63
C LYS A 550 16.24 12.21 10.11
N GLY A 551 15.09 11.95 10.73
CA GLY A 551 14.67 10.61 11.17
C GLY A 551 15.48 10.01 12.32
N LEU A 552 16.30 10.81 13.03
CA LEU A 552 17.20 10.37 14.11
C LEU A 552 16.62 10.58 15.53
N VAL A 553 15.37 11.01 15.65
CA VAL A 553 14.76 11.42 16.92
C VAL A 553 14.83 10.34 18.00
N LEU A 554 14.63 9.06 17.65
CA LEU A 554 14.75 7.94 18.60
C LEU A 554 16.17 7.81 19.16
N ALA A 555 17.19 7.91 18.30
CA ALA A 555 18.58 7.85 18.71
C ALA A 555 18.94 9.07 19.59
N SER A 556 18.48 10.25 19.22
CA SER A 556 18.68 11.49 19.98
C SER A 556 18.04 11.40 21.38
N ALA A 557 16.81 10.90 21.47
CA ALA A 557 16.11 10.71 22.73
C ALA A 557 16.79 9.63 23.61
N ASP A 558 17.21 8.48 23.04
CA ASP A 558 17.92 7.41 23.76
C ASP A 558 19.28 7.90 24.32
N MET A 559 20.03 8.64 23.51
CA MET A 559 21.30 9.24 23.96
C MET A 559 21.09 10.22 25.10
N THR A 560 20.04 11.05 25.01
CA THR A 560 19.70 12.00 26.06
C THR A 560 19.26 11.30 27.34
N LEU A 561 18.53 10.20 27.24
CA LEU A 561 18.10 9.38 28.35
C LEU A 561 19.30 8.75 29.07
N LYS A 562 20.28 8.23 28.36
CA LYS A 562 21.54 7.70 28.91
C LYS A 562 22.34 8.79 29.63
N ARG A 563 22.41 9.99 29.04
CA ARG A 563 23.08 11.15 29.68
C ARG A 563 22.36 11.59 30.95
N ALA A 564 21.02 11.64 30.93
CA ALA A 564 20.24 11.99 32.13
C ALA A 564 20.56 11.06 33.30
N ARG A 565 20.70 9.74 33.03
CA ARG A 565 21.09 8.75 34.04
C ARG A 565 22.52 8.97 34.56
N GLN A 566 23.47 9.21 33.66
CA GLN A 566 24.89 9.46 34.05
C GLN A 566 25.04 10.72 34.88
N GLU A 567 24.25 11.74 34.58
CA GLU A 567 24.29 13.03 35.34
C GLU A 567 23.32 13.02 36.54
N ASN A 568 22.67 11.89 36.86
CA ASN A 568 21.65 11.79 37.91
C ASN A 568 20.54 12.86 37.82
N LYS A 569 20.15 13.22 36.58
CA LYS A 569 19.08 14.17 36.31
C LYS A 569 17.77 13.42 36.06
N PRO A 570 16.65 13.90 36.63
CA PRO A 570 15.36 13.24 36.48
C PRO A 570 14.84 13.31 35.06
N TYR A 571 15.16 14.37 34.34
CA TYR A 571 14.83 14.53 32.91
C TYR A 571 15.80 15.46 32.20
N LEU A 572 15.94 15.27 30.89
CA LEU A 572 16.74 16.14 30.02
C LEU A 572 16.02 16.33 28.65
N LEU A 573 16.25 17.51 28.07
CA LEU A 573 15.91 17.81 26.69
C LEU A 573 17.16 17.66 25.80
N PHE A 574 17.05 17.01 24.69
CA PHE A 574 18.11 16.91 23.67
C PHE A 574 18.48 18.32 23.19
N GLN A 575 19.70 18.68 23.40
CA GLN A 575 20.33 19.86 22.78
C GLN A 575 21.30 19.34 21.73
N GLU A 576 21.36 19.98 20.57
CA GLU A 576 22.31 19.63 19.50
C GLU A 576 23.75 19.80 19.97
N ASP A 577 24.18 18.93 20.89
CA ASP A 577 25.60 18.79 21.28
C ASP A 577 26.22 17.91 20.16
N MET A 578 26.84 18.56 19.18
CA MET A 578 27.61 17.90 18.11
C MET A 578 28.66 16.93 18.67
N ASP A 579 29.13 17.13 19.91
CA ASP A 579 30.15 16.32 20.57
C ASP A 579 29.76 14.86 20.79
N LEU A 580 28.51 14.55 21.11
CA LEU A 580 28.14 13.18 21.43
C LEU A 580 27.92 12.30 20.19
N TYR A 581 27.38 12.90 19.13
CA TYR A 581 27.24 12.21 17.83
C TYR A 581 28.62 11.94 17.22
N GLU A 582 29.51 12.92 17.27
CA GLU A 582 30.88 12.78 16.79
C GLU A 582 31.68 11.76 17.61
N LYS A 583 31.53 11.72 18.95
CA LYS A 583 32.17 10.71 19.83
C LYS A 583 31.71 9.29 19.48
N ASN A 584 30.43 9.06 19.27
CA ASN A 584 29.91 7.76 18.89
C ASN A 584 30.36 7.34 17.48
N ARG A 585 30.37 8.27 16.54
CA ARG A 585 30.89 8.05 15.19
C ARG A 585 32.37 7.71 15.19
N GLN A 586 33.17 8.43 15.99
CA GLN A 586 34.60 8.16 16.18
C GLN A 586 34.80 6.78 16.83
N SER A 587 34.02 6.41 17.85
CA SER A 587 34.11 5.11 18.49
C SER A 587 33.82 3.95 17.52
N LEU A 588 32.80 4.08 16.66
CA LEU A 588 32.52 3.09 15.62
C LEU A 588 33.63 3.02 14.56
N SER A 589 34.19 4.16 14.19
CA SER A 589 35.34 4.20 13.26
C SER A 589 36.56 3.51 13.85
N ILE A 590 36.87 3.76 15.12
CA ILE A 590 37.99 3.14 15.84
C ILE A 590 37.74 1.64 16.02
N ALA A 591 36.51 1.21 16.30
CA ALA A 591 36.15 -0.21 16.42
C ALA A 591 36.44 -0.98 15.10
N LYS A 592 36.12 -0.37 13.96
CA LYS A 592 36.45 -0.97 12.65
C LYS A 592 37.95 -1.02 12.42
N GLU A 593 38.66 0.03 12.82
CA GLU A 593 40.11 0.11 12.68
C GLU A 593 40.84 -0.91 13.56
N ILE A 594 40.37 -1.15 14.81
CA ILE A 594 40.93 -2.19 15.70
C ILE A 594 40.84 -3.56 15.04
N ARG A 595 39.66 -3.91 14.51
CA ARG A 595 39.45 -5.21 13.85
C ARG A 595 40.40 -5.37 12.65
N ALA A 596 40.44 -4.38 11.78
CA ALA A 596 41.31 -4.39 10.63
C ALA A 596 42.81 -4.41 11.01
N ALA A 597 43.19 -3.73 12.10
CA ALA A 597 44.56 -3.71 12.58
C ALA A 597 45.00 -5.10 13.16
N LEU A 598 44.13 -5.81 13.83
CA LEU A 598 44.38 -7.19 14.29
C LEU A 598 44.53 -8.16 13.12
N GLU A 599 43.69 -8.09 12.12
CA GLU A 599 43.76 -8.93 10.92
C GLU A 599 45.01 -8.67 10.07
N GLN A 600 45.50 -7.43 10.02
CA GLN A 600 46.61 -6.96 9.17
C GLN A 600 47.91 -6.82 9.94
N ASP A 601 48.01 -7.32 11.16
CA ASP A 601 49.19 -7.22 12.07
C ASP A 601 49.75 -5.79 12.23
N ARG A 602 48.79 -4.81 12.32
CA ARG A 602 49.14 -3.39 12.53
C ARG A 602 49.07 -2.95 14.00
N ILE A 603 48.93 -3.89 14.92
CA ILE A 603 49.18 -3.69 16.37
C ILE A 603 50.67 -3.83 16.58
N VAL A 604 51.34 -2.73 16.91
CA VAL A 604 52.80 -2.68 17.05
C VAL A 604 53.23 -2.23 18.46
N LEU A 605 54.45 -2.44 18.82
CA LEU A 605 55.00 -2.02 20.11
C LEU A 605 56.02 -0.91 19.96
N PHE A 606 55.96 0.05 20.86
CA PHE A 606 57.01 1.00 21.08
C PHE A 606 57.64 0.69 22.43
N TYR A 607 58.94 0.89 22.53
CA TYR A 607 59.73 0.53 23.70
C TYR A 607 60.28 1.81 24.33
N GLN A 608 59.93 2.00 25.61
CA GLN A 608 60.40 3.16 26.36
C GLN A 608 61.54 2.71 27.32
N PRO A 609 62.70 3.40 27.27
CA PRO A 609 63.82 2.99 28.10
C PRO A 609 63.58 3.37 29.59
N ILE A 610 63.97 2.45 30.50
CA ILE A 610 64.02 2.61 31.93
C ILE A 610 65.47 2.59 32.37
N ILE A 611 65.96 3.70 32.91
CA ILE A 611 67.37 3.86 33.28
C ILE A 611 67.62 3.53 34.71
N ASN A 612 68.66 2.75 34.98
CA ASN A 612 69.12 2.51 36.33
C ASN A 612 69.80 3.78 36.89
N MET A 613 69.36 4.31 38.01
CA MET A 613 69.82 5.60 38.56
C MET A 613 71.23 5.55 39.10
N LYS A 614 71.75 4.38 39.49
CA LYS A 614 73.14 4.17 39.96
C LYS A 614 74.14 4.04 38.81
N THR A 615 73.81 3.27 37.75
CA THR A 615 74.73 3.00 36.65
C THR A 615 74.56 3.98 35.48
N GLN A 616 73.43 4.69 35.45
CA GLN A 616 73.03 5.62 34.35
C GLN A 616 72.94 4.91 33.00
N LYS A 617 72.72 3.62 32.98
CA LYS A 617 72.56 2.82 31.76
C LYS A 617 71.12 2.31 31.63
N ILE A 618 70.67 2.18 30.41
CA ILE A 618 69.40 1.49 30.08
C ILE A 618 69.51 0.03 30.51
N LYS A 619 68.65 -0.41 31.40
CA LYS A 619 68.60 -1.79 31.85
C LYS A 619 67.31 -2.47 31.42
N LYS A 620 66.22 -1.71 31.31
CA LYS A 620 64.88 -2.21 31.07
C LYS A 620 64.19 -1.38 30.03
N TYR A 621 63.11 -1.96 29.39
CA TYR A 621 62.20 -1.24 28.51
C TYR A 621 60.77 -1.61 28.89
N GLU A 622 59.88 -0.63 28.83
CA GLU A 622 58.44 -0.85 28.87
C GLU A 622 57.91 -1.03 27.45
N SER A 623 57.09 -2.08 27.22
CA SER A 623 56.45 -2.40 25.93
C SER A 623 55.10 -1.73 25.86
N LEU A 624 54.99 -0.68 25.08
CA LEU A 624 53.83 0.18 24.95
C LEU A 624 53.08 -0.07 23.61
N VAL A 625 51.87 -0.58 23.68
CA VAL A 625 51.09 -0.90 22.49
C VAL A 625 50.70 0.36 21.68
N ARG A 626 50.75 0.26 20.36
CA ARG A 626 50.31 1.30 19.41
C ARG A 626 49.52 0.64 18.31
N LEU A 627 48.50 1.34 17.81
CA LEU A 627 47.75 0.92 16.63
C LEU A 627 48.14 1.80 15.45
N VAL A 628 48.65 1.19 14.39
CA VAL A 628 48.98 1.88 13.14
C VAL A 628 47.76 1.82 12.22
N LYS A 629 47.22 3.01 11.86
CA LYS A 629 46.11 3.10 10.91
C LYS A 629 46.56 2.83 9.49
N LYS A 630 45.61 2.67 8.59
CA LYS A 630 45.88 2.48 7.15
C LYS A 630 46.64 3.66 6.52
N ASP A 631 46.46 4.87 7.02
CA ASP A 631 47.14 6.09 6.58
C ASP A 631 48.55 6.23 7.19
N GLY A 632 49.01 5.27 7.96
CA GLY A 632 50.31 5.29 8.65
C GLY A 632 50.28 6.08 9.97
N SER A 633 49.22 6.75 10.31
CA SER A 633 49.11 7.47 11.59
C SER A 633 48.99 6.51 12.77
N ILE A 634 49.55 6.94 13.94
CA ILE A 634 49.60 6.09 15.13
C ILE A 634 48.56 6.54 16.16
N LEU A 635 47.71 5.62 16.58
CA LEU A 635 46.78 5.81 17.70
C LEU A 635 47.45 5.39 19.01
N SER A 636 47.34 6.28 20.04
CA SER A 636 47.75 5.96 21.40
C SER A 636 46.74 5.01 22.09
N PRO A 637 47.21 4.22 23.10
CA PRO A 637 46.36 3.28 23.85
C PRO A 637 45.06 3.88 24.40
N VAL A 638 45.11 5.05 24.95
CA VAL A 638 43.97 5.79 25.53
C VAL A 638 42.82 5.96 24.55
N LYS A 639 43.09 6.00 23.24
CA LYS A 639 42.05 6.23 22.22
C LYS A 639 41.34 4.93 21.77
N PHE A 640 41.95 3.74 22.00
CA PHE A 640 41.38 2.51 21.46
C PHE A 640 41.21 1.36 22.48
N LEU A 641 41.93 1.35 23.61
CA LEU A 641 41.81 0.24 24.56
C LEU A 641 40.42 0.14 25.17
N ASP A 642 39.82 1.24 25.63
CA ASP A 642 38.43 1.24 26.16
C ASP A 642 37.41 0.75 25.10
N ILE A 643 37.63 1.10 23.85
CA ILE A 643 36.77 0.64 22.75
C ILE A 643 36.98 -0.86 22.51
N SER A 644 38.24 -1.33 22.60
CA SER A 644 38.57 -2.74 22.43
C SER A 644 37.91 -3.63 23.49
N HIS A 645 37.83 -3.16 24.73
CA HIS A 645 37.06 -3.83 25.80
C HIS A 645 35.55 -3.94 25.44
N LYS A 646 34.93 -2.81 25.00
CA LYS A 646 33.51 -2.79 24.62
C LYS A 646 33.16 -3.73 23.48
N ILE A 647 34.10 -3.93 22.54
CA ILE A 647 33.91 -4.82 21.37
C ILE A 647 34.48 -6.23 21.58
N ARG A 648 34.97 -6.53 22.78
CA ARG A 648 35.54 -7.84 23.18
C ARG A 648 36.74 -8.30 22.35
N LEU A 649 37.55 -7.36 21.91
CA LEU A 649 38.79 -7.64 21.18
C LEU A 649 40.06 -7.37 21.99
N TYR A 650 39.92 -6.97 23.26
CA TYR A 650 41.04 -6.60 24.13
C TYR A 650 42.02 -7.76 24.35
N SER A 651 41.55 -8.98 24.64
CA SER A 651 42.38 -10.17 24.83
C SER A 651 43.24 -10.51 23.60
N GLN A 652 42.75 -10.23 22.39
CA GLN A 652 43.56 -10.45 21.18
C GLN A 652 44.68 -9.41 21.06
N ILE A 653 44.44 -8.17 21.51
CA ILE A 653 45.50 -7.15 21.58
C ILE A 653 46.55 -7.59 22.59
N THR A 654 46.16 -8.08 23.78
CA THR A 654 47.10 -8.56 24.79
C THR A 654 47.95 -9.73 24.27
N GLN A 655 47.36 -10.66 23.51
CA GLN A 655 48.14 -11.75 22.85
C GLN A 655 49.17 -11.18 21.88
N LYS A 656 48.83 -10.16 21.08
CA LYS A 656 49.78 -9.51 20.17
C LYS A 656 50.90 -8.77 20.91
N VAL A 657 50.56 -8.13 22.02
CA VAL A 657 51.57 -7.48 22.89
C VAL A 657 52.57 -8.50 23.44
N ILE A 658 52.07 -9.62 23.98
CA ILE A 658 52.91 -10.73 24.48
C ILE A 658 53.81 -11.26 23.33
N GLU A 659 53.21 -11.63 22.19
CA GLU A 659 53.93 -12.17 21.05
C GLU A 659 55.06 -11.26 20.57
N HIS A 660 54.74 -9.98 20.34
CA HIS A 660 55.73 -9.04 19.79
C HIS A 660 56.79 -8.65 20.80
N SER A 661 56.45 -8.51 22.10
CA SER A 661 57.43 -8.26 23.13
C SER A 661 58.42 -9.42 23.24
N PHE A 662 57.94 -10.64 23.32
CA PHE A 662 58.75 -11.81 23.49
C PHE A 662 59.70 -12.07 22.30
N LYS A 663 59.19 -11.93 21.09
CA LYS A 663 60.01 -11.96 19.89
C LYS A 663 61.11 -10.90 19.86
N LYS A 664 60.82 -9.70 20.35
CA LYS A 664 61.78 -8.57 20.34
C LYS A 664 62.92 -8.80 21.35
N PHE A 665 62.59 -9.34 22.52
CA PHE A 665 63.55 -9.47 23.61
C PHE A 665 64.22 -10.85 23.73
N GLN A 666 63.91 -11.82 22.90
CA GLN A 666 64.48 -13.21 22.94
C GLN A 666 66.00 -13.22 22.77
N TYR A 667 66.58 -12.36 21.94
CA TYR A 667 67.97 -12.40 21.53
C TYR A 667 68.82 -11.27 22.16
N ASN A 668 68.38 -10.58 23.22
CA ASN A 668 69.15 -9.59 23.93
C ASN A 668 69.04 -9.78 25.42
N ASP A 669 69.87 -9.05 26.20
CA ASP A 669 69.92 -9.21 27.66
C ASP A 669 69.12 -8.17 28.44
N PHE A 670 68.30 -7.31 27.76
CA PHE A 670 67.46 -6.32 28.41
C PHE A 670 66.32 -7.00 29.18
N GLU A 671 66.00 -6.39 30.34
CA GLU A 671 64.74 -6.71 31.00
C GLU A 671 63.64 -5.87 30.32
N PHE A 672 62.37 -6.35 30.33
CA PHE A 672 61.27 -5.66 29.75
C PHE A 672 59.98 -5.89 30.53
N SER A 673 59.03 -4.94 30.40
CA SER A 673 57.76 -5.05 31.04
C SER A 673 56.62 -5.03 30.02
N VAL A 674 55.51 -5.64 30.42
CA VAL A 674 54.24 -5.75 29.69
C VAL A 674 53.13 -5.42 30.66
N ASN A 675 52.23 -4.49 30.26
CA ASN A 675 51.02 -4.16 30.97
C ASN A 675 49.98 -5.28 30.89
N LEU A 676 49.40 -5.67 32.01
CA LEU A 676 48.37 -6.66 32.09
C LEU A 676 47.19 -6.19 32.95
N SER A 677 45.97 -6.32 32.41
CA SER A 677 44.75 -5.98 33.17
C SER A 677 44.28 -7.20 33.99
N ILE A 678 43.42 -6.93 35.00
CA ILE A 678 42.76 -7.98 35.76
C ILE A 678 41.92 -8.91 34.83
N SER A 679 41.27 -8.37 33.83
CA SER A 679 40.54 -9.20 32.84
C SER A 679 41.43 -10.17 32.10
N ASP A 680 42.69 -9.78 31.81
CA ASP A 680 43.66 -10.70 31.19
C ASP A 680 44.12 -11.79 32.20
N ILE A 681 44.31 -11.43 33.45
CA ILE A 681 44.69 -12.38 34.53
C ILE A 681 43.54 -13.38 34.79
N LEU A 682 42.28 -12.98 34.66
CA LEU A 682 41.13 -13.87 34.85
C LEU A 682 40.80 -14.72 33.62
N ASP A 683 41.37 -14.44 32.44
CA ASP A 683 41.18 -15.16 31.20
C ASP A 683 42.19 -16.33 31.13
N GLU A 684 41.71 -17.59 31.29
CA GLU A 684 42.50 -18.80 31.22
C GLU A 684 43.26 -18.95 29.92
N ASN A 685 42.70 -18.47 28.80
CA ASN A 685 43.39 -18.55 27.51
C ASN A 685 44.60 -17.59 27.46
N ILE A 686 44.45 -16.38 28.01
CA ILE A 686 45.60 -15.45 28.12
C ILE A 686 46.66 -15.97 29.07
N GLN A 687 46.29 -16.54 30.23
CA GLN A 687 47.22 -17.16 31.12
C GLN A 687 48.01 -18.27 30.45
N THR A 688 47.32 -19.19 29.81
CA THR A 688 47.95 -20.32 29.10
C THR A 688 48.90 -19.84 28.02
N TYR A 689 48.43 -18.88 27.19
CA TYR A 689 49.25 -18.30 26.15
C TYR A 689 50.50 -17.59 26.66
N LEU A 690 50.38 -16.85 27.75
CA LEU A 690 51.49 -16.16 28.40
C LEU A 690 52.56 -17.17 28.87
N PHE A 691 52.17 -18.18 29.65
CA PHE A 691 53.13 -19.09 30.27
C PHE A 691 53.79 -20.04 29.25
N GLU A 692 53.01 -20.51 28.23
CA GLU A 692 53.58 -21.31 27.13
C GLU A 692 54.64 -20.49 26.36
N ASN A 693 54.38 -19.21 26.11
CA ASN A 693 55.36 -18.37 25.43
C ASN A 693 56.53 -17.99 26.33
N VAL A 694 56.35 -17.83 27.64
CA VAL A 694 57.46 -17.62 28.61
C VAL A 694 58.42 -18.83 28.60
N GLU A 695 57.92 -20.06 28.58
CA GLU A 695 58.74 -21.27 28.49
C GLU A 695 59.43 -21.35 27.13
N LYS A 696 58.65 -21.16 26.04
CA LYS A 696 59.18 -21.23 24.67
C LYS A 696 60.34 -20.30 24.39
N TYR A 697 60.29 -19.06 24.91
CA TYR A 697 61.31 -18.05 24.68
C TYR A 697 62.36 -17.98 25.81
N GLY A 698 62.16 -18.66 26.92
CA GLY A 698 63.10 -18.67 28.04
C GLY A 698 63.34 -17.30 28.72
N ILE A 699 62.37 -16.42 28.74
CA ILE A 699 62.50 -15.02 29.10
C ILE A 699 62.00 -14.65 30.51
N GLY A 700 61.47 -15.61 31.25
CA GLY A 700 60.75 -15.36 32.53
C GLY A 700 61.53 -14.44 33.50
N ARG A 701 62.82 -14.68 33.69
CA ARG A 701 63.66 -13.88 34.61
C ARG A 701 63.89 -12.43 34.17
N ARG A 702 63.61 -12.12 32.90
CA ARG A 702 63.74 -10.76 32.32
C ARG A 702 62.40 -10.05 32.11
N LEU A 703 61.30 -10.74 32.29
CA LEU A 703 59.95 -10.23 32.15
C LEU A 703 59.45 -9.60 33.48
N THR A 704 58.83 -8.45 33.38
CA THR A 704 58.06 -7.83 34.42
C THR A 704 56.61 -7.69 33.93
N LEU A 705 55.65 -8.10 34.72
CA LEU A 705 54.21 -7.83 34.47
C LEU A 705 53.77 -6.65 35.31
N GLU A 706 53.23 -5.61 34.66
CA GLU A 706 52.76 -4.38 35.30
C GLU A 706 51.24 -4.46 35.48
N ILE A 707 50.74 -4.21 36.69
CA ILE A 707 49.33 -4.35 37.07
C ILE A 707 48.94 -3.03 37.76
N LEU A 708 47.80 -2.43 37.34
CA LEU A 708 47.29 -1.15 37.87
C LEU A 708 46.86 -1.25 39.34
N GLU A 709 47.16 -0.25 40.16
CA GLU A 709 46.78 -0.15 41.56
C GLU A 709 45.27 -0.16 41.79
N THR A 710 44.49 0.51 40.92
CA THR A 710 43.07 0.81 41.11
C THR A 710 42.13 -0.40 40.99
N GLN A 711 42.64 -1.59 40.71
CA GLN A 711 41.83 -2.79 40.50
C GLN A 711 41.80 -3.64 41.80
N ASN A 712 40.58 -3.97 42.28
CA ASN A 712 40.38 -4.77 43.51
C ASN A 712 41.00 -6.17 43.46
N LEU A 713 42.27 -6.26 43.81
CA LEU A 713 43.08 -7.48 43.76
C LEU A 713 42.89 -8.42 44.97
N GLU A 714 42.23 -7.95 46.07
CA GLU A 714 42.32 -8.61 47.39
C GLU A 714 41.57 -9.92 47.52
N ASN A 715 40.46 -10.08 46.86
CA ASN A 715 39.53 -11.18 47.13
C ASN A 715 39.53 -12.30 46.07
N ASP A 716 40.38 -12.18 45.05
CA ASP A 716 40.35 -13.15 43.96
C ASP A 716 41.46 -14.22 44.13
N VAL A 717 41.06 -15.42 44.41
CA VAL A 717 41.95 -16.58 44.55
C VAL A 717 42.76 -16.81 43.25
N VAL A 718 42.12 -16.55 42.09
CA VAL A 718 42.73 -16.75 40.78
C VAL A 718 43.91 -15.79 40.58
N VAL A 719 43.76 -14.53 40.98
CA VAL A 719 44.87 -13.54 40.88
C VAL A 719 46.06 -13.93 41.73
N LYS A 720 45.82 -14.41 42.94
CA LYS A 720 46.91 -14.88 43.82
C LYS A 720 47.63 -16.11 43.26
N GLU A 721 46.91 -17.04 42.68
CA GLU A 721 47.48 -18.21 42.04
C GLU A 721 48.29 -17.82 40.81
N PHE A 722 47.76 -16.91 39.97
CA PHE A 722 48.47 -16.35 38.83
C PHE A 722 49.80 -15.72 39.24
N ILE A 723 49.83 -14.86 40.26
CA ILE A 723 51.05 -14.18 40.77
C ILE A 723 52.07 -15.23 41.24
N LYS A 724 51.65 -16.22 42.03
CA LYS A 724 52.55 -17.29 42.45
C LYS A 724 53.13 -18.09 41.28
N LYS A 725 52.30 -18.36 40.27
CA LYS A 725 52.74 -19.07 39.07
C LYS A 725 53.74 -18.19 38.26
N ALA A 726 53.48 -16.89 38.11
CA ALA A 726 54.41 -15.96 37.48
C ALA A 726 55.77 -15.94 38.18
N GLN A 727 55.78 -15.83 39.51
CA GLN A 727 56.99 -15.83 40.32
C GLN A 727 57.76 -17.16 40.22
N HIS A 728 57.07 -18.30 40.08
CA HIS A 728 57.70 -19.59 39.84
C HIS A 728 58.51 -19.63 38.54
N TYR A 729 58.05 -18.93 37.48
CA TYR A 729 58.78 -18.73 36.21
C TYR A 729 59.86 -17.66 36.30
N GLY A 730 60.04 -17.03 37.47
CA GLY A 730 61.05 -15.95 37.73
C GLY A 730 60.57 -14.60 37.20
N ILE A 731 59.30 -14.45 36.86
CA ILE A 731 58.71 -13.22 36.38
C ILE A 731 58.56 -12.26 37.55
N LYS A 732 58.91 -10.99 37.38
CA LYS A 732 58.71 -9.93 38.36
C LYS A 732 57.34 -9.32 38.22
N ILE A 733 56.72 -8.92 39.32
CA ILE A 733 55.45 -8.23 39.40
C ILE A 733 55.70 -6.74 39.76
N ALA A 734 55.18 -5.86 38.95
CA ALA A 734 55.19 -4.42 39.21
C ALA A 734 53.75 -3.90 39.46
N ILE A 735 53.58 -3.06 40.48
CA ILE A 735 52.36 -2.27 40.63
C ILE A 735 52.57 -0.92 39.95
N ASP A 736 51.65 -0.63 39.01
CA ASP A 736 51.72 0.56 38.20
C ASP A 736 50.80 1.67 38.75
N ASP A 737 51.10 2.95 38.39
CA ASP A 737 50.38 4.15 38.78
C ASP A 737 50.19 4.35 40.33
N PHE A 738 51.18 3.88 41.13
CA PHE A 738 51.04 3.90 42.59
C PHE A 738 51.03 5.33 43.15
N GLY A 739 49.97 5.66 43.92
CA GLY A 739 49.79 6.96 44.53
C GLY A 739 48.89 7.92 43.75
N SER A 740 48.27 7.48 42.67
CA SER A 740 47.33 8.30 41.86
C SER A 740 45.92 8.39 42.51
N GLY A 741 45.59 7.54 43.52
CA GLY A 741 44.28 7.45 44.18
C GLY A 741 44.35 7.22 45.67
N PHE A 742 43.36 6.51 46.24
CA PHE A 742 43.42 6.09 47.65
C PHE A 742 44.39 4.89 47.77
N ALA A 743 45.69 5.21 47.93
CA ALA A 743 46.76 4.20 48.05
C ALA A 743 46.48 3.22 49.21
N ASN A 744 46.15 1.98 48.87
CA ASN A 744 45.92 0.94 49.90
C ASN A 744 47.21 0.17 50.18
N PHE A 745 47.98 0.67 51.11
CA PHE A 745 49.24 0.09 51.50
C PHE A 745 49.14 -1.41 51.97
N GLN A 746 47.97 -1.89 52.41
CA GLN A 746 47.69 -3.26 52.72
C GLN A 746 47.77 -4.18 51.51
N HIS A 747 47.35 -3.71 50.37
CA HIS A 747 47.40 -4.49 49.11
C HIS A 747 48.82 -4.91 48.76
N MET A 748 49.74 -3.95 48.85
CA MET A 748 51.15 -4.17 48.50
C MET A 748 51.81 -5.29 49.33
N THR A 749 51.49 -5.32 50.63
CA THR A 749 52.06 -6.30 51.53
C THR A 749 51.54 -7.72 51.29
N ARG A 750 50.35 -7.86 50.68
CA ARG A 750 49.70 -9.15 50.42
C ARG A 750 50.05 -9.74 49.06
N ILE A 751 50.32 -8.90 48.07
CA ILE A 751 50.62 -9.31 46.69
C ILE A 751 52.06 -9.72 46.51
N HIS A 752 52.98 -9.30 47.42
CA HIS A 752 54.43 -9.52 47.32
C HIS A 752 54.97 -9.04 45.96
N ALA A 753 54.61 -7.83 45.56
CA ALA A 753 55.13 -7.21 44.35
C ALA A 753 56.65 -6.91 44.47
N ASP A 754 57.37 -7.06 43.36
CA ASP A 754 58.82 -6.85 43.29
C ASP A 754 59.18 -5.40 43.01
N ILE A 755 58.30 -4.66 42.33
CA ILE A 755 58.56 -3.33 41.82
C ILE A 755 57.34 -2.41 42.13
N MET A 756 57.65 -1.17 42.55
CA MET A 756 56.68 -0.08 42.69
C MET A 756 57.00 1.00 41.64
N LYS A 757 56.06 1.27 40.72
CA LYS A 757 56.14 2.41 39.79
C LYS A 757 55.37 3.57 40.40
N ILE A 758 56.06 4.68 40.65
CA ILE A 758 55.46 5.86 41.26
C ILE A 758 54.80 6.71 40.15
N ASP A 759 53.50 6.98 40.35
CA ASP A 759 52.65 7.63 39.33
C ASP A 759 53.23 8.96 38.85
N GLY A 760 53.09 9.19 37.55
CA GLY A 760 53.56 10.36 36.85
C GLY A 760 53.02 11.68 37.37
N SER A 761 51.84 11.74 38.02
CA SER A 761 51.26 12.96 38.57
C SER A 761 52.07 13.48 39.76
N LEU A 762 52.55 12.57 40.60
CA LEU A 762 53.41 12.91 41.75
C LEU A 762 54.80 13.34 41.29
N ILE A 763 55.40 12.58 40.38
CA ILE A 763 56.73 12.88 39.85
C ILE A 763 56.75 14.17 39.01
N ARG A 764 55.69 14.49 38.30
CA ARG A 764 55.56 15.73 37.54
C ARG A 764 55.54 16.95 38.42
N ALA A 765 54.98 16.88 39.60
CA ALA A 765 54.82 17.99 40.50
C ALA A 765 55.99 18.09 41.54
N ILE A 766 56.96 17.16 41.59
CA ILE A 766 57.92 16.97 42.64
C ILE A 766 58.91 18.14 42.83
N ASP A 767 59.10 18.92 41.76
CA ASP A 767 59.94 20.13 41.73
C ASP A 767 59.17 21.39 42.15
N THR A 768 57.84 21.38 42.12
CA THR A 768 57.02 22.57 42.37
C THR A 768 56.08 22.44 43.58
N ASP A 769 55.79 21.23 44.02
CA ASP A 769 54.87 20.94 45.15
C ASP A 769 55.61 20.14 46.25
N GLU A 770 55.75 20.75 47.36
CA GLU A 770 56.40 20.15 48.54
C GLU A 770 55.63 18.96 49.09
N ASN A 771 54.31 18.97 49.01
CA ASN A 771 53.48 17.79 49.41
C ASN A 771 53.73 16.60 48.55
N ALA A 772 53.80 16.79 47.20
CA ALA A 772 54.17 15.72 46.27
C ALA A 772 55.57 15.14 46.60
N ARG A 773 56.53 15.98 46.96
CA ARG A 773 57.90 15.57 47.41
C ARG A 773 57.84 14.68 48.62
N VAL A 774 57.09 15.10 49.67
CA VAL A 774 56.91 14.35 50.93
C VAL A 774 56.23 13.03 50.71
N VAL A 775 55.25 12.99 49.86
CA VAL A 775 54.53 11.72 49.47
C VAL A 775 55.49 10.77 48.77
N VAL A 776 56.28 11.25 47.75
CA VAL A 776 57.24 10.42 47.02
C VAL A 776 58.35 9.90 47.95
N GLU A 777 58.89 10.71 48.83
CA GLU A 777 59.85 10.33 49.87
C GLU A 777 59.29 9.22 50.79
N THR A 778 58.06 9.34 51.21
CA THR A 778 57.37 8.35 52.07
C THR A 778 57.22 7.03 51.27
N LEU A 779 56.84 7.07 50.01
CA LEU A 779 56.72 5.89 49.14
C LEU A 779 58.06 5.20 48.93
N VAL A 780 59.15 5.92 48.74
CA VAL A 780 60.47 5.35 48.59
C VAL A 780 60.94 4.66 49.88
N VAL A 781 60.67 5.25 51.03
CA VAL A 781 60.99 4.64 52.34
C VAL A 781 60.16 3.37 52.58
N PHE A 782 58.90 3.41 52.24
CA PHE A 782 57.99 2.25 52.31
C PHE A 782 58.46 1.09 51.41
N ALA A 783 58.72 1.40 50.12
CA ALA A 783 59.21 0.40 49.18
C ALA A 783 60.55 -0.26 49.65
N LYS A 784 61.50 0.52 50.18
CA LYS A 784 62.74 0.01 50.72
C LYS A 784 62.54 -0.93 51.92
N LYS A 785 61.58 -0.65 52.81
CA LYS A 785 61.23 -1.56 53.93
C LYS A 785 60.63 -2.87 53.44
N LEU A 786 59.91 -2.88 52.35
CA LEU A 786 59.34 -4.06 51.74
C LEU A 786 60.33 -4.77 50.78
N LYS A 787 61.52 -4.27 50.61
CA LYS A 787 62.55 -4.74 49.66
C LYS A 787 62.08 -4.64 48.20
N MET A 788 61.23 -3.71 47.89
CA MET A 788 60.78 -3.47 46.54
C MET A 788 61.71 -2.51 45.79
N THR A 789 61.83 -2.67 44.52
CA THR A 789 62.54 -1.75 43.62
C THR A 789 61.61 -0.62 43.22
N THR A 790 62.08 0.62 43.21
CA THR A 790 61.30 1.81 42.86
C THR A 790 61.59 2.27 41.45
N VAL A 791 60.55 2.68 40.70
CA VAL A 791 60.66 3.30 39.40
C VAL A 791 59.88 4.61 39.41
N ALA A 792 60.53 5.72 39.09
CA ALA A 792 59.86 7.01 38.92
C ALA A 792 59.43 7.15 37.45
N GLU A 793 58.15 7.43 37.28
CA GLU A 793 57.60 7.69 35.97
C GLU A 793 57.60 9.16 35.59
N PHE A 794 57.37 9.47 34.31
CA PHE A 794 57.17 10.83 33.81
C PHE A 794 58.30 11.82 34.10
N VAL A 795 59.55 11.36 34.23
CA VAL A 795 60.71 12.27 34.39
C VAL A 795 60.83 13.11 33.14
N HIS A 796 60.59 14.41 33.26
CA HIS A 796 60.48 15.36 32.16
C HIS A 796 61.56 16.41 32.12
N SER A 797 62.31 16.58 33.20
CA SER A 797 63.39 17.60 33.31
C SER A 797 64.60 17.07 34.07
N GLN A 798 65.73 17.81 33.99
CA GLN A 798 66.93 17.57 34.73
C GLN A 798 66.71 17.81 36.22
N GLU A 799 65.91 18.75 36.58
CA GLU A 799 65.56 19.12 37.96
C GLU A 799 64.84 17.91 38.63
N VAL A 800 63.82 17.44 38.00
CA VAL A 800 63.08 16.27 38.48
C VAL A 800 64.01 15.05 38.59
N TYR A 801 64.88 14.83 37.61
CA TYR A 801 65.87 13.72 37.60
C TYR A 801 66.77 13.82 38.82
N THR A 802 67.28 15.03 39.17
CA THR A 802 68.14 15.23 40.31
C THR A 802 67.43 14.94 41.65
N ILE A 803 66.19 15.43 41.80
CA ILE A 803 65.39 15.21 43.01
C ILE A 803 65.14 13.70 43.23
N ILE A 804 64.67 12.95 42.21
CA ILE A 804 64.39 11.51 42.35
C ILE A 804 65.68 10.72 42.65
N LYS A 805 66.85 11.18 42.14
CA LYS A 805 68.13 10.59 42.45
C LYS A 805 68.53 10.80 43.95
N ASP A 806 68.31 11.99 44.45
CA ASP A 806 68.63 12.35 45.83
C ASP A 806 67.69 11.59 46.81
N LEU A 807 66.42 11.32 46.41
CA LEU A 807 65.51 10.51 47.19
C LEU A 807 65.85 9.00 47.15
N GLY A 808 66.80 8.63 46.31
CA GLY A 808 67.32 7.27 46.20
C GLY A 808 66.38 6.30 45.55
N ILE A 809 65.64 6.74 44.51
CA ILE A 809 64.88 5.93 43.61
C ILE A 809 65.80 5.05 42.78
N ASP A 810 65.46 3.81 42.47
CA ASP A 810 66.33 2.88 41.81
C ASP A 810 66.35 3.01 40.29
N TYR A 811 65.18 3.32 39.66
CA TYR A 811 65.04 3.43 38.20
C TYR A 811 64.17 4.66 37.84
N ALA A 812 64.35 5.16 36.65
CA ALA A 812 63.64 6.32 36.15
C ALA A 812 63.22 6.11 34.70
N GLN A 813 62.02 6.60 34.39
CA GLN A 813 61.42 6.57 33.04
C GLN A 813 60.77 7.94 32.75
N GLY A 814 60.91 8.44 31.53
CA GLY A 814 60.29 9.70 31.14
C GLY A 814 60.90 10.24 29.86
N TYR A 815 60.24 11.28 29.29
CA TYR A 815 60.67 11.89 28.02
C TYR A 815 62.01 12.60 28.06
N TYR A 816 62.44 12.98 29.21
CA TYR A 816 63.79 13.51 29.40
C TYR A 816 64.89 12.43 29.21
N LEU A 817 64.58 11.20 29.55
CA LEU A 817 65.47 10.04 29.47
C LEU A 817 65.33 9.26 28.13
N GLY A 818 64.19 9.27 27.55
CA GLY A 818 63.90 8.66 26.27
C GLY A 818 62.41 8.56 25.98
N LYS A 819 62.02 8.93 24.77
CA LYS A 819 60.65 8.72 24.29
C LYS A 819 60.45 7.30 23.84
N PRO A 820 59.19 6.78 23.91
CA PRO A 820 58.86 5.47 23.31
C PRO A 820 59.25 5.46 21.83
N SER A 821 60.01 4.44 21.41
CA SER A 821 60.50 4.26 20.03
C SER A 821 60.22 2.84 19.54
N PRO A 822 59.95 2.61 18.23
CA PRO A 822 59.80 1.28 17.69
C PRO A 822 61.13 0.45 17.69
N THR A 823 62.25 1.11 17.94
CA THR A 823 63.57 0.48 18.08
C THR A 823 64.12 0.63 19.47
N LEU A 824 64.87 -0.34 19.95
CA LEU A 824 65.60 -0.26 21.22
C LEU A 824 66.79 0.73 21.01
N LEU A 825 67.02 1.59 22.03
CA LEU A 825 68.11 2.53 22.02
C LEU A 825 69.46 1.88 22.42
#